data_138792accac83293744a930f5fb713eb
#
_entry.id   138792accac83293744a930f5fb713eb
#
_cell.length_a   1.000
_cell.length_b   1.000
_cell.length_c   1.000
_cell.angle_alpha   90.00
_cell.angle_beta   90.00
_cell.angle_gamma   90.00
#
_symmetry.space_group_name_H-M   'P 1'
#
loop_
_entity.id
_entity.type
_entity.pdbx_description
1 polymer ?
#
loop_
_entity_poly.entity_id
_entity_poly.type
_entity_poly.pdbx_seq_one_letter_code
_entity_poly.pdbx_strand_id
1 'polypeptide(L)'
;MNTSFALAAIVGACSAVAETNIPTRLPEVVVTDTPIIEDNRLTPLAGQVTTVSQEQIKELNAQDLPSALRRTPGVVISRHNPVGSFGGGDGGAVFIRGMGASRPGAEIQMAMDGIPRFVSVWTHPLMDTLSVDNAARLDVYKGAQPVLFGNMAFGAVDMATKRQTQPGFHTELQLAGGAYDTFIETAEHGGKTGPFDYYLIQSYRTSEGHRDNAAGELQNYLGRVGYDLGEHWNVSLLYNRTDNWAQDPGDNRTGIRQGQFDTTTDFGVLTVANQFERADGWVKVYWDHGAIDWVDQFNTGDGLNDADTLTRWDNYGVKARETFRPWDGGELMAGLDVDYISGKATFITPPGAPLQFDRETFRIIAPYALVSQQFDLADGVWIKPSAGVRGFFHDTFDDEAGPQAGLVLNVHDTQLHFGYARGINYPGIFVETLSKVFMPGNNLQDQLQAETLDHFEAGIRQDFGKKLRLEVTGFVDNGQHRIVTVPPPPFPPTWQNVGNFATHGVEGAITYRPINDLALFAGVTWLQADPGDLPYTPKWTASAGATWRFLKRFTLNVDGAVVDEQTVLSRARNSTVVSTETVGSYFLLNARLAYEFPLPWGGGHGELFVAGENLTDSHYEYKPGYPMPGINGMGGVRLSF
;
A
#
# COMPACT_ATOMS: atom_id res chain seq x y z
N MET A 1 -0.18 -16.25 -29.87
CA MET A 1 1.08 -16.93 -30.24
C MET A 1 1.84 -17.21 -28.97
N ASN A 2 1.77 -18.45 -28.48
CA ASN A 2 2.35 -18.87 -27.20
C ASN A 2 3.88 -18.84 -27.28
N THR A 3 4.54 -18.03 -26.50
CA THR A 3 5.98 -18.14 -26.21
C THR A 3 6.18 -18.53 -24.75
N SER A 4 6.16 -19.85 -24.54
CA SER A 4 6.67 -20.44 -23.29
C SER A 4 8.19 -20.33 -23.30
N PHE A 5 8.78 -19.52 -22.44
CA PHE A 5 10.21 -19.53 -22.17
C PHE A 5 10.50 -20.45 -21.01
N ALA A 6 11.09 -21.59 -21.31
CA ALA A 6 11.67 -22.49 -20.34
C ALA A 6 12.97 -21.89 -19.77
N LEU A 7 13.02 -21.64 -18.47
CA LEU A 7 14.25 -21.29 -17.77
C LEU A 7 15.07 -22.55 -17.50
N ALA A 8 16.04 -22.83 -18.38
CA ALA A 8 16.98 -23.94 -18.20
C ALA A 8 18.30 -23.40 -17.62
N ALA A 9 18.59 -23.91 -16.42
CA ALA A 9 19.89 -24.18 -15.81
C ALA A 9 21.09 -23.23 -16.10
N ILE A 10 21.47 -22.48 -15.07
CA ILE A 10 22.87 -22.13 -14.81
C ILE A 10 23.22 -22.64 -13.39
N VAL A 11 23.76 -23.84 -13.31
CA VAL A 11 24.48 -24.35 -12.13
C VAL A 11 25.96 -24.31 -12.51
N GLY A 12 26.66 -23.29 -12.07
CA GLY A 12 28.12 -23.17 -12.16
C GLY A 12 28.71 -23.08 -10.75
N ALA A 13 29.48 -24.10 -10.39
CA ALA A 13 30.17 -24.19 -9.12
C ALA A 13 31.17 -23.05 -8.94
N CYS A 14 31.16 -22.38 -7.80
CA CYS A 14 32.23 -21.48 -7.37
C CYS A 14 32.71 -21.87 -5.97
N SER A 15 34.00 -22.10 -5.88
CA SER A 15 34.73 -22.55 -4.71
C SER A 15 34.88 -21.44 -3.66
N ALA A 16 34.96 -21.84 -2.40
CA ALA A 16 35.07 -21.03 -1.20
C ALA A 16 36.30 -20.10 -1.19
N VAL A 17 36.10 -18.85 -0.76
CA VAL A 17 37.13 -17.94 -0.28
C VAL A 17 36.69 -17.36 1.07
N ALA A 18 37.65 -17.27 1.96
CA ALA A 18 37.54 -17.06 3.39
C ALA A 18 36.90 -15.75 3.85
N GLU A 19 36.27 -15.82 5.00
CA GLU A 19 35.55 -14.77 5.73
C GLU A 19 36.46 -13.62 6.20
N THR A 20 35.98 -12.40 6.00
CA THR A 20 36.35 -11.26 6.87
C THR A 20 35.06 -10.61 7.37
N ASN A 21 34.83 -10.64 8.67
CA ASN A 21 33.73 -10.03 9.39
C ASN A 21 33.80 -8.50 9.30
N ILE A 22 32.81 -7.88 8.68
CA ILE A 22 32.52 -6.45 8.79
C ILE A 22 31.02 -6.30 9.16
N PRO A 23 30.67 -5.67 10.29
CA PRO A 23 29.27 -5.51 10.67
C PRO A 23 28.63 -4.35 9.91
N THR A 24 27.89 -4.65 8.87
CA THR A 24 27.03 -3.67 8.19
C THR A 24 25.71 -3.62 8.93
N ARG A 25 25.50 -2.64 9.80
CA ARG A 25 24.18 -2.35 10.37
C ARG A 25 23.41 -1.45 9.41
N LEU A 26 22.65 -2.04 8.52
CA LEU A 26 21.46 -1.42 7.95
C LEU A 26 20.40 -1.29 9.05
N PRO A 27 19.38 -0.38 8.94
CA PRO A 27 18.33 -0.29 9.94
C PRO A 27 17.82 -1.70 10.24
N GLU A 28 17.88 -2.04 11.50
CA GLU A 28 17.69 -3.38 12.03
C GLU A 28 16.36 -3.95 11.54
N VAL A 29 16.42 -4.88 10.61
CA VAL A 29 15.31 -5.80 10.42
C VAL A 29 15.29 -6.63 11.69
N VAL A 30 14.45 -6.26 12.62
CA VAL A 30 14.23 -7.05 13.83
C VAL A 30 13.51 -8.31 13.36
N VAL A 31 14.30 -9.34 13.02
CA VAL A 31 13.79 -10.70 12.90
C VAL A 31 13.46 -11.13 14.31
N THR A 32 12.21 -10.93 14.70
CA THR A 32 11.71 -11.51 15.93
C THR A 32 11.54 -13.02 15.70
N ASP A 33 12.16 -13.83 16.51
CA ASP A 33 12.15 -15.32 16.47
C ASP A 33 10.74 -15.96 16.63
N THR A 34 9.68 -15.15 16.63
CA THR A 34 8.27 -15.58 16.67
C THR A 34 7.40 -14.50 16.03
N PRO A 35 6.55 -14.83 15.07
CA PRO A 35 5.71 -13.85 14.40
C PRO A 35 4.80 -13.14 15.40
N ILE A 36 4.95 -11.83 15.47
CA ILE A 36 3.93 -10.92 15.97
C ILE A 36 2.93 -10.79 14.81
N ILE A 37 1.65 -10.90 15.06
CA ILE A 37 0.65 -10.83 13.97
C ILE A 37 0.60 -9.43 13.40
N GLU A 38 0.81 -8.40 14.24
CA GLU A 38 0.95 -7.00 13.84
C GLU A 38 2.01 -6.36 14.72
N ASP A 39 2.84 -5.49 14.17
CA ASP A 39 3.84 -4.73 14.92
C ASP A 39 3.57 -3.23 14.77
N ASN A 40 3.25 -2.58 15.88
CA ASN A 40 3.06 -1.15 15.94
C ASN A 40 4.31 -0.47 16.47
N ARG A 41 4.78 0.54 15.75
CA ARG A 41 5.91 1.39 16.12
C ARG A 41 5.54 2.87 15.93
N LEU A 42 6.38 3.75 16.44
CA LEU A 42 6.21 5.18 16.26
C LEU A 42 7.25 5.74 15.29
N THR A 43 6.84 6.69 14.46
CA THR A 43 7.75 7.50 13.65
C THR A 43 8.59 8.42 14.55
N PRO A 44 9.66 9.05 14.05
CA PRO A 44 10.38 10.10 14.79
C PRO A 44 9.49 11.25 15.27
N LEU A 45 8.35 11.48 14.60
CA LEU A 45 7.34 12.50 14.92
C LEU A 45 6.12 11.92 15.67
N ALA A 46 6.30 10.79 16.35
CA ALA A 46 5.31 10.11 17.18
C ALA A 46 4.05 9.59 16.44
N GLY A 47 4.02 9.59 15.11
CA GLY A 47 2.93 9.00 14.33
C GLY A 47 2.94 7.47 14.40
N GLN A 48 1.77 6.87 14.51
CA GLN A 48 1.62 5.42 14.61
C GLN A 48 1.83 4.72 13.26
N VAL A 49 2.60 3.63 13.28
CA VAL A 49 2.85 2.76 12.12
C VAL A 49 2.61 1.32 12.49
N THR A 50 1.78 0.64 11.70
CA THR A 50 1.61 -0.82 11.79
C THR A 50 2.43 -1.48 10.69
N THR A 51 3.25 -2.47 11.04
CA THR A 51 4.06 -3.21 10.07
C THR A 51 3.48 -4.60 9.84
N VAL A 52 3.19 -4.94 8.58
CA VAL A 52 2.84 -6.29 8.15
C VAL A 52 4.04 -6.91 7.47
N SER A 53 4.60 -7.95 8.07
CA SER A 53 5.82 -8.61 7.59
C SER A 53 5.54 -9.56 6.41
N GLN A 54 6.60 -9.93 5.68
CA GLN A 54 6.53 -10.97 4.63
C GLN A 54 5.95 -12.28 5.19
N GLU A 55 6.31 -12.66 6.41
CA GLU A 55 5.79 -13.88 7.03
C GLU A 55 4.29 -13.78 7.30
N GLN A 56 3.81 -12.62 7.77
CA GLN A 56 2.38 -12.37 7.96
C GLN A 56 1.61 -12.39 6.63
N ILE A 57 2.16 -11.81 5.54
CA ILE A 57 1.58 -11.87 4.20
C ILE A 57 1.42 -13.34 3.76
N LYS A 58 2.46 -14.14 3.97
CA LYS A 58 2.46 -15.59 3.70
C LYS A 58 1.42 -16.33 4.54
N GLU A 59 1.39 -16.08 5.84
CA GLU A 59 0.48 -16.73 6.78
C GLU A 59 -0.99 -16.38 6.53
N LEU A 60 -1.27 -15.15 6.10
CA LEU A 60 -2.59 -14.71 5.66
C LEU A 60 -3.02 -15.31 4.32
N ASN A 61 -2.10 -15.95 3.59
CA ASN A 61 -2.29 -16.33 2.20
C ASN A 61 -2.76 -15.15 1.33
N ALA A 62 -2.23 -13.95 1.61
CA ALA A 62 -2.64 -12.74 0.93
C ALA A 62 -2.15 -12.74 -0.52
N GLN A 63 -3.07 -12.51 -1.47
CA GLN A 63 -2.79 -12.54 -2.90
C GLN A 63 -2.63 -11.14 -3.48
N ASP A 64 -3.03 -10.10 -2.75
CA ASP A 64 -2.92 -8.70 -3.12
C ASP A 64 -2.66 -7.82 -1.89
N LEU A 65 -2.28 -6.57 -2.11
CA LEU A 65 -1.98 -5.63 -1.05
C LEU A 65 -3.20 -5.34 -0.14
N PRO A 66 -4.43 -5.13 -0.64
CA PRO A 66 -5.58 -4.99 0.24
C PRO A 66 -5.78 -6.19 1.16
N SER A 67 -5.70 -7.43 0.65
CA SER A 67 -5.88 -8.63 1.48
C SER A 67 -4.77 -8.81 2.52
N ALA A 68 -3.56 -8.33 2.25
CA ALA A 68 -2.47 -8.33 3.22
C ALA A 68 -2.74 -7.40 4.42
N LEU A 69 -3.56 -6.36 4.23
CA LEU A 69 -3.89 -5.36 5.25
C LEU A 69 -5.22 -5.62 5.98
N ARG A 70 -5.95 -6.70 5.64
CA ARG A 70 -7.31 -6.97 6.13
C ARG A 70 -7.44 -7.12 7.65
N ARG A 71 -6.32 -7.34 8.37
CA ARG A 71 -6.30 -7.43 9.84
C ARG A 71 -5.81 -6.16 10.52
N THR A 72 -5.33 -5.18 9.78
CA THR A 72 -4.76 -3.96 10.34
C THR A 72 -5.86 -3.09 10.93
N PRO A 73 -5.86 -2.80 12.25
CA PRO A 73 -6.86 -1.93 12.86
C PRO A 73 -6.88 -0.55 12.21
N GLY A 74 -8.07 0.02 12.01
CA GLY A 74 -8.26 1.30 11.33
C GLY A 74 -8.15 1.25 9.81
N VAL A 75 -7.95 0.06 9.23
CA VAL A 75 -7.90 -0.16 7.79
C VAL A 75 -9.14 -0.88 7.30
N VAL A 76 -9.75 -0.34 6.25
CA VAL A 76 -10.83 -0.97 5.48
C VAL A 76 -10.32 -1.20 4.07
N ILE A 77 -10.68 -2.31 3.47
CA ILE A 77 -10.25 -2.66 2.12
C ILE A 77 -11.43 -2.74 1.16
N SER A 78 -11.18 -2.56 -0.12
CA SER A 78 -12.13 -2.83 -1.20
C SER A 78 -11.43 -3.62 -2.30
N ARG A 79 -12.13 -4.57 -2.88
CA ARG A 79 -11.75 -5.30 -4.09
C ARG A 79 -12.98 -5.97 -4.68
N HIS A 80 -12.94 -6.37 -5.94
CA HIS A 80 -14.03 -7.13 -6.56
C HIS A 80 -13.54 -8.37 -7.33
N ASN A 81 -12.24 -8.63 -7.32
CA ASN A 81 -11.66 -9.82 -7.93
C ASN A 81 -10.72 -10.53 -6.93
N PRO A 82 -10.83 -11.85 -6.74
CA PRO A 82 -9.97 -12.58 -5.80
C PRO A 82 -8.54 -12.78 -6.27
N VAL A 83 -8.23 -12.62 -7.56
CA VAL A 83 -6.87 -12.80 -8.11
C VAL A 83 -5.98 -11.61 -7.84
N GLY A 84 -6.57 -10.42 -7.82
CA GLY A 84 -5.86 -9.17 -7.65
C GLY A 84 -6.79 -7.99 -7.64
N SER A 85 -6.21 -6.82 -7.50
CA SER A 85 -6.93 -5.55 -7.41
C SER A 85 -6.59 -4.69 -8.59
N PHE A 86 -7.52 -4.48 -9.48
CA PHE A 86 -7.34 -3.67 -10.68
C PHE A 86 -8.59 -2.85 -10.98
N GLY A 87 -8.47 -1.94 -11.93
CA GLY A 87 -9.59 -1.08 -12.30
C GLY A 87 -9.71 0.18 -11.46
N GLY A 88 -8.60 0.70 -10.99
CA GLY A 88 -8.56 1.94 -10.23
C GLY A 88 -9.12 1.84 -8.82
N GLY A 89 -9.57 2.94 -8.24
CA GLY A 89 -10.08 2.99 -6.87
C GLY A 89 -11.32 2.15 -6.60
N ASP A 90 -11.98 1.67 -7.64
CA ASP A 90 -13.15 0.79 -7.50
C ASP A 90 -12.77 -0.70 -7.47
N GLY A 91 -11.67 -1.08 -8.14
CA GLY A 91 -11.25 -2.48 -8.28
C GLY A 91 -10.43 -3.00 -7.12
N GLY A 92 -9.68 -2.11 -6.49
CA GLY A 92 -8.87 -2.43 -5.32
C GLY A 92 -8.44 -1.16 -4.63
N ALA A 93 -8.78 -1.03 -3.34
CA ALA A 93 -8.46 0.14 -2.56
C ALA A 93 -8.21 -0.19 -1.09
N VAL A 94 -7.49 0.72 -0.43
CA VAL A 94 -7.23 0.71 1.00
C VAL A 94 -7.69 2.05 1.56
N PHE A 95 -8.42 1.99 2.66
CA PHE A 95 -8.90 3.16 3.38
C PHE A 95 -8.36 3.13 4.80
N ILE A 96 -7.71 4.20 5.24
CA ILE A 96 -7.16 4.33 6.58
C ILE A 96 -7.98 5.38 7.32
N ARG A 97 -8.74 4.96 8.36
CA ARG A 97 -9.63 5.84 9.14
C ARG A 97 -10.60 6.67 8.28
N GLY A 98 -11.06 6.08 7.17
CA GLY A 98 -11.96 6.72 6.20
C GLY A 98 -11.28 7.52 5.09
N MET A 99 -9.96 7.73 5.16
CA MET A 99 -9.18 8.35 4.09
C MET A 99 -8.70 7.30 3.10
N GLY A 100 -8.77 7.55 1.81
CA GLY A 100 -8.43 6.53 0.83
C GLY A 100 -8.11 7.03 -0.57
N ALA A 101 -8.08 6.08 -1.50
CA ALA A 101 -7.93 6.37 -2.90
C ALA A 101 -9.24 6.92 -3.45
N SER A 102 -9.37 8.22 -3.56
CA SER A 102 -10.54 8.88 -4.10
C SER A 102 -10.18 9.79 -5.28
N ARG A 103 -11.18 10.12 -6.09
CA ARG A 103 -11.06 11.16 -7.12
C ARG A 103 -11.76 12.41 -6.60
N PRO A 104 -11.22 13.60 -6.87
CA PRO A 104 -10.16 13.97 -7.81
C PRO A 104 -8.73 13.94 -7.27
N GLY A 105 -8.48 13.50 -6.06
CA GLY A 105 -7.16 13.31 -5.49
C GLY A 105 -7.14 12.13 -4.53
N ALA A 106 -6.09 11.30 -4.54
CA ALA A 106 -5.90 10.28 -3.53
C ALA A 106 -5.52 10.94 -2.20
N GLU A 107 -6.20 10.55 -1.12
CA GLU A 107 -5.97 11.09 0.22
C GLU A 107 -4.83 10.37 0.94
N ILE A 108 -4.56 9.09 0.57
CA ILE A 108 -3.45 8.30 1.11
C ILE A 108 -2.43 7.95 0.03
N GLN A 109 -1.18 7.92 0.42
CA GLN A 109 -0.09 7.57 -0.48
C GLN A 109 0.20 6.07 -0.46
N MET A 110 0.25 5.45 -1.63
CA MET A 110 0.83 4.12 -1.80
C MET A 110 2.25 4.28 -2.34
N ALA A 111 3.23 3.69 -1.67
CA ALA A 111 4.63 3.83 -2.03
C ALA A 111 5.34 2.47 -2.14
N MET A 112 6.41 2.44 -2.93
CA MET A 112 7.38 1.36 -2.99
C MET A 112 8.78 1.93 -2.70
N ASP A 113 9.41 1.44 -1.62
CA ASP A 113 10.68 1.98 -1.11
C ASP A 113 10.66 3.51 -0.94
N GLY A 114 9.53 4.07 -0.45
CA GLY A 114 9.32 5.50 -0.22
C GLY A 114 9.06 6.34 -1.47
N ILE A 115 8.87 5.71 -2.64
CA ILE A 115 8.50 6.39 -3.89
C ILE A 115 7.02 6.18 -4.18
N PRO A 116 6.22 7.25 -4.35
CA PRO A 116 4.80 7.14 -4.65
C PRO A 116 4.53 6.37 -5.95
N ARG A 117 3.51 5.50 -5.92
CA ARG A 117 3.03 4.72 -7.07
C ARG A 117 1.56 5.04 -7.32
N PHE A 118 1.26 5.76 -8.38
CA PHE A 118 -0.11 6.14 -8.74
C PHE A 118 -0.21 6.55 -10.21
N VAL A 119 -1.42 6.45 -10.75
CA VAL A 119 -1.76 6.96 -12.08
C VAL A 119 -1.93 8.46 -11.99
N SER A 120 -0.99 9.23 -12.55
CA SER A 120 -0.96 10.69 -12.42
C SER A 120 -2.24 11.38 -12.91
N VAL A 121 -2.83 10.88 -14.00
CA VAL A 121 -4.07 11.46 -14.55
C VAL A 121 -5.22 11.38 -13.56
N TRP A 122 -5.39 10.22 -12.90
CA TRP A 122 -6.54 9.93 -12.04
C TRP A 122 -6.22 10.06 -10.55
N THR A 123 -4.94 10.29 -10.19
CA THR A 123 -4.42 10.44 -8.82
C THR A 123 -4.72 9.30 -7.86
N HIS A 124 -5.06 8.11 -8.34
CA HIS A 124 -5.25 6.94 -7.51
C HIS A 124 -4.18 5.88 -7.77
N PRO A 125 -3.76 5.13 -6.75
CA PRO A 125 -2.86 4.01 -6.94
C PRO A 125 -3.57 2.86 -7.66
N LEU A 126 -2.78 2.07 -8.39
CA LEU A 126 -3.22 0.78 -8.91
C LEU A 126 -2.65 -0.31 -8.02
N MET A 127 -3.51 -1.07 -7.34
CA MET A 127 -3.09 -2.09 -6.41
C MET A 127 -2.39 -3.28 -7.10
N ASP A 128 -2.71 -3.54 -8.36
CA ASP A 128 -2.09 -4.56 -9.19
C ASP A 128 -0.63 -4.25 -9.59
N THR A 129 -0.19 -3.00 -9.48
CA THR A 129 1.21 -2.59 -9.69
C THR A 129 2.08 -2.70 -8.42
N LEU A 130 1.46 -3.03 -7.28
CA LEU A 130 2.07 -3.19 -5.97
C LEU A 130 1.98 -4.64 -5.50
N SER A 131 2.57 -5.55 -6.29
CA SER A 131 2.53 -6.99 -5.98
C SER A 131 3.11 -7.28 -4.60
N VAL A 132 2.35 -8.00 -3.77
CA VAL A 132 2.80 -8.45 -2.43
C VAL A 132 4.00 -9.39 -2.50
N ASP A 133 4.26 -10.02 -3.64
CA ASP A 133 5.42 -10.86 -3.85
C ASP A 133 6.74 -10.08 -3.75
N ASN A 134 6.68 -8.77 -4.04
CA ASN A 134 7.81 -7.86 -3.91
C ASN A 134 8.11 -7.45 -2.46
N ALA A 135 7.14 -7.63 -1.55
CA ALA A 135 7.19 -7.06 -0.21
C ALA A 135 8.06 -7.87 0.76
N ALA A 136 9.07 -7.25 1.35
CA ALA A 136 9.68 -7.71 2.60
C ALA A 136 8.80 -7.31 3.80
N ARG A 137 8.11 -6.17 3.71
CA ARG A 137 7.10 -5.71 4.66
C ARG A 137 6.25 -4.61 4.04
N LEU A 138 5.10 -4.38 4.65
CA LEU A 138 4.22 -3.24 4.40
C LEU A 138 4.14 -2.41 5.67
N ASP A 139 4.50 -1.14 5.58
CA ASP A 139 4.41 -0.17 6.68
C ASP A 139 3.18 0.71 6.47
N VAL A 140 2.19 0.62 7.37
CA VAL A 140 0.93 1.38 7.32
C VAL A 140 1.02 2.54 8.30
N TYR A 141 1.09 3.75 7.78
CA TYR A 141 1.13 5.00 8.53
C TYR A 141 -0.30 5.51 8.72
N LYS A 142 -0.75 5.53 9.96
CA LYS A 142 -2.13 5.88 10.32
C LYS A 142 -2.24 7.35 10.70
N GLY A 143 -2.79 8.16 9.83
CA GLY A 143 -2.87 9.62 9.99
C GLY A 143 -1.83 10.36 9.18
N ALA A 144 -1.95 11.69 9.14
CA ALA A 144 -1.14 12.54 8.28
C ALA A 144 0.36 12.46 8.59
N GLN A 145 1.17 12.33 7.55
CA GLN A 145 2.64 12.22 7.64
C GLN A 145 3.33 13.14 6.60
N PRO A 146 3.07 14.44 6.61
CA PRO A 146 3.57 15.34 5.56
C PRO A 146 5.09 15.38 5.49
N VAL A 147 5.78 15.35 6.64
CA VAL A 147 7.25 15.44 6.69
C VAL A 147 7.89 14.23 6.01
N LEU A 148 7.34 13.03 6.17
CA LEU A 148 7.92 11.79 5.65
C LEU A 148 7.51 11.49 4.21
N PHE A 149 6.25 11.75 3.83
CA PHE A 149 5.69 11.30 2.55
C PHE A 149 5.34 12.42 1.56
N GLY A 150 5.08 13.63 2.02
CA GLY A 150 4.77 14.76 1.15
C GLY A 150 3.29 14.85 0.78
N ASN A 151 2.98 15.04 -0.51
CA ASN A 151 1.62 15.16 -1.02
C ASN A 151 0.84 13.83 -0.90
N MET A 152 -0.49 13.89 -0.83
CA MET A 152 -1.39 12.73 -0.64
C MET A 152 -1.13 11.96 0.67
N ALA A 153 -0.71 12.63 1.73
CA ALA A 153 -0.22 12.00 2.95
C ALA A 153 -1.16 12.16 4.15
N PHE A 154 -2.48 11.96 3.97
CA PHE A 154 -3.45 11.81 5.07
C PHE A 154 -3.32 10.44 5.76
N GLY A 155 -2.59 9.54 5.15
CA GLY A 155 -2.08 8.27 5.58
C GLY A 155 -1.15 7.74 4.50
N ALA A 156 -0.43 6.66 4.76
CA ALA A 156 0.40 6.03 3.74
C ALA A 156 0.55 4.52 3.96
N VAL A 157 0.79 3.81 2.87
CA VAL A 157 1.29 2.43 2.88
C VAL A 157 2.58 2.41 2.09
N ASP A 158 3.68 2.07 2.73
CA ASP A 158 4.99 1.93 2.08
C ASP A 158 5.40 0.46 2.03
N MET A 159 5.59 -0.05 0.83
CA MET A 159 6.11 -1.39 0.57
C MET A 159 7.64 -1.33 0.55
N ALA A 160 8.29 -1.88 1.57
CA ALA A 160 9.71 -2.14 1.51
C ALA A 160 9.97 -3.41 0.69
N THR A 161 10.74 -3.29 -0.39
CA THR A 161 10.99 -4.42 -1.29
C THR A 161 12.04 -5.39 -0.72
N LYS A 162 11.98 -6.65 -1.17
CA LYS A 162 12.93 -7.70 -0.80
C LYS A 162 14.35 -7.37 -1.25
N ARG A 163 15.32 -7.73 -0.42
CA ARG A 163 16.75 -7.57 -0.69
C ARG A 163 17.55 -8.64 0.06
N GLN A 164 18.60 -9.18 -0.56
CA GLN A 164 19.56 -10.05 0.12
C GLN A 164 20.62 -9.19 0.83
N THR A 165 20.55 -9.14 2.15
CA THR A 165 21.48 -8.33 2.97
C THR A 165 22.59 -9.14 3.62
N GLN A 166 22.37 -10.44 3.81
CA GLN A 166 23.32 -11.37 4.41
C GLN A 166 24.12 -12.10 3.34
N PRO A 167 25.41 -12.37 3.55
CA PRO A 167 26.21 -13.18 2.64
C PRO A 167 25.56 -14.55 2.36
N GLY A 168 25.64 -15.00 1.11
CA GLY A 168 25.05 -16.27 0.67
C GLY A 168 23.97 -16.05 -0.39
N PHE A 169 23.25 -17.12 -0.66
CA PHE A 169 22.19 -17.17 -1.65
C PHE A 169 20.91 -17.69 -1.03
N HIS A 170 19.80 -17.21 -1.54
CA HIS A 170 18.47 -17.68 -1.18
C HIS A 170 17.65 -17.86 -2.46
N THR A 171 16.95 -19.00 -2.56
CA THR A 171 16.01 -19.27 -3.65
C THR A 171 14.69 -19.74 -3.05
N GLU A 172 13.59 -19.17 -3.50
CA GLU A 172 12.26 -19.67 -3.17
C GLU A 172 11.45 -19.86 -4.45
N LEU A 173 10.75 -21.00 -4.53
CA LEU A 173 9.82 -21.33 -5.62
C LEU A 173 8.47 -21.68 -5.01
N GLN A 174 7.41 -21.13 -5.55
CA GLN A 174 6.04 -21.43 -5.14
C GLN A 174 5.19 -21.81 -6.35
N LEU A 175 4.39 -22.87 -6.20
CA LEU A 175 3.30 -23.21 -7.11
C LEU A 175 2.04 -23.44 -6.29
N ALA A 176 0.93 -22.85 -6.72
CA ALA A 176 -0.36 -23.04 -6.07
C ALA A 176 -1.49 -23.05 -7.10
N GLY A 177 -2.57 -23.73 -6.76
CA GLY A 177 -3.80 -23.76 -7.54
C GLY A 177 -5.02 -23.75 -6.62
N GLY A 178 -6.13 -23.24 -7.11
CA GLY A 178 -7.30 -23.06 -6.27
C GLY A 178 -8.61 -22.95 -7.04
N ALA A 179 -9.64 -22.49 -6.34
CA ALA A 179 -10.95 -22.26 -6.89
C ALA A 179 -10.89 -21.32 -8.12
N TYR A 180 -11.86 -21.42 -9.01
CA TYR A 180 -12.01 -20.58 -10.20
C TYR A 180 -10.83 -20.71 -11.19
N ASP A 181 -10.31 -21.92 -11.33
CA ASP A 181 -9.14 -22.25 -12.16
C ASP A 181 -7.94 -21.33 -11.87
N THR A 182 -7.80 -20.92 -10.59
CA THR A 182 -6.69 -20.09 -10.16
C THR A 182 -5.38 -20.87 -10.19
N PHE A 183 -4.36 -20.29 -10.83
CA PHE A 183 -2.98 -20.78 -10.83
C PHE A 183 -2.03 -19.66 -10.42
N ILE A 184 -1.07 -19.97 -9.55
CA ILE A 184 -0.06 -19.04 -9.04
C ILE A 184 1.31 -19.70 -9.17
N GLU A 185 2.25 -18.94 -9.72
CA GLU A 185 3.67 -19.28 -9.77
C GLU A 185 4.48 -18.09 -9.27
N THR A 186 5.44 -18.35 -8.37
CA THR A 186 6.40 -17.34 -7.92
C THR A 186 7.78 -17.97 -7.86
N ALA A 187 8.78 -17.31 -8.42
CA ALA A 187 10.18 -17.65 -8.33
C ALA A 187 10.97 -16.43 -7.86
N GLU A 188 11.77 -16.63 -6.81
CA GLU A 188 12.65 -15.58 -6.32
C GLU A 188 14.05 -16.12 -6.02
N HIS A 189 15.05 -15.27 -6.28
CA HIS A 189 16.43 -15.58 -6.03
C HIS A 189 17.20 -14.34 -5.62
N GLY A 190 17.87 -14.43 -4.47
CA GLY A 190 18.74 -13.38 -3.94
C GLY A 190 20.16 -13.89 -3.69
N GLY A 191 21.14 -13.01 -3.83
CA GLY A 191 22.53 -13.33 -3.54
C GLY A 191 23.31 -12.13 -3.05
N LYS A 192 24.25 -12.38 -2.11
CA LYS A 192 25.25 -11.41 -1.68
C LYS A 192 26.62 -12.06 -1.61
N THR A 193 27.58 -11.45 -2.34
CA THR A 193 28.98 -11.89 -2.36
C THR A 193 29.88 -10.67 -2.31
N GLY A 194 30.66 -10.54 -1.21
CA GLY A 194 31.46 -9.35 -0.96
C GLY A 194 30.59 -8.08 -0.95
N PRO A 195 30.97 -7.03 -1.72
CA PRO A 195 30.20 -5.78 -1.77
C PRO A 195 28.97 -5.84 -2.68
N PHE A 196 28.78 -6.89 -3.47
CA PHE A 196 27.71 -7.01 -4.44
C PHE A 196 26.52 -7.80 -3.88
N ASP A 197 25.33 -7.27 -4.05
CA ASP A 197 24.06 -7.95 -3.76
C ASP A 197 23.07 -7.81 -4.93
N TYR A 198 22.18 -8.78 -5.03
CA TYR A 198 21.07 -8.73 -5.98
C TYR A 198 19.86 -9.50 -5.45
N TYR A 199 18.68 -9.18 -5.98
CA TYR A 199 17.44 -9.90 -5.74
C TYR A 199 16.57 -9.86 -7.00
N LEU A 200 16.03 -11.02 -7.38
CA LEU A 200 15.19 -11.20 -8.56
C LEU A 200 13.89 -11.87 -8.16
N ILE A 201 12.78 -11.37 -8.66
CA ILE A 201 11.44 -11.95 -8.45
C ILE A 201 10.75 -12.02 -9.81
N GLN A 202 10.11 -13.14 -10.07
CA GLN A 202 9.12 -13.31 -11.12
C GLN A 202 7.87 -13.90 -10.46
N SER A 203 6.70 -13.34 -10.72
CA SER A 203 5.43 -13.92 -10.31
C SER A 203 4.40 -13.85 -11.43
N TYR A 204 3.56 -14.88 -11.46
CA TYR A 204 2.49 -15.05 -12.42
C TYR A 204 1.23 -15.55 -11.68
N ARG A 205 0.09 -14.95 -11.98
CA ARG A 205 -1.20 -15.35 -11.42
C ARG A 205 -2.26 -15.27 -12.52
N THR A 206 -3.13 -16.27 -12.57
CA THR A 206 -4.29 -16.25 -13.46
C THR A 206 -5.50 -16.88 -12.75
N SER A 207 -6.68 -16.45 -13.14
CA SER A 207 -7.96 -17.03 -12.68
C SER A 207 -9.06 -16.72 -13.70
N GLU A 208 -10.00 -17.62 -13.85
CA GLU A 208 -11.24 -17.38 -14.61
C GLU A 208 -12.23 -16.48 -13.84
N GLY A 209 -11.97 -16.25 -12.55
CA GLY A 209 -12.83 -15.45 -11.68
C GLY A 209 -14.07 -16.21 -11.20
N HIS A 210 -14.73 -15.65 -10.16
CA HIS A 210 -15.90 -16.25 -9.52
C HIS A 210 -17.24 -15.82 -10.16
N ARG A 211 -17.17 -15.00 -11.20
CA ARG A 211 -18.32 -14.48 -11.96
C ARG A 211 -17.98 -14.48 -13.44
N ASP A 212 -19.01 -14.50 -14.28
CA ASP A 212 -18.84 -14.26 -15.71
C ASP A 212 -18.14 -12.91 -15.94
N ASN A 213 -17.16 -12.88 -16.85
CA ASN A 213 -16.39 -11.68 -17.17
C ASN A 213 -15.59 -11.12 -15.96
N ALA A 214 -15.00 -12.03 -15.17
CA ALA A 214 -14.16 -11.68 -14.03
C ALA A 214 -12.77 -12.35 -14.08
N ALA A 215 -12.36 -12.82 -15.25
CA ALA A 215 -11.06 -13.40 -15.48
C ALA A 215 -9.94 -12.35 -15.41
N GLY A 216 -8.73 -12.79 -15.07
CA GLY A 216 -7.58 -11.90 -15.03
C GLY A 216 -6.25 -12.64 -14.97
N GLU A 217 -5.20 -11.90 -15.33
CA GLU A 217 -3.82 -12.36 -15.33
C GLU A 217 -2.92 -11.24 -14.81
N LEU A 218 -2.05 -11.57 -13.85
CA LEU A 218 -1.10 -10.65 -13.27
C LEU A 218 0.32 -11.19 -13.46
N GLN A 219 1.19 -10.40 -14.06
CA GLN A 219 2.60 -10.67 -14.25
C GLN A 219 3.43 -9.58 -13.58
N ASN A 220 4.39 -9.98 -12.76
CA ASN A 220 5.26 -9.06 -12.06
C ASN A 220 6.71 -9.55 -12.11
N TYR A 221 7.61 -8.65 -12.44
CA TYR A 221 9.05 -8.87 -12.51
C TYR A 221 9.75 -7.79 -11.71
N LEU A 222 10.56 -8.18 -10.73
CA LEU A 222 11.39 -7.26 -9.97
C LEU A 222 12.83 -7.68 -10.03
N GLY A 223 13.71 -6.73 -10.34
CA GLY A 223 15.16 -6.88 -10.26
C GLY A 223 15.76 -5.78 -9.40
N ARG A 224 16.61 -6.17 -8.47
CA ARG A 224 17.42 -5.25 -7.68
C ARG A 224 18.88 -5.66 -7.74
N VAL A 225 19.77 -4.69 -7.86
CA VAL A 225 21.20 -4.88 -7.73
C VAL A 225 21.76 -3.80 -6.80
N GLY A 226 22.72 -4.16 -5.97
CA GLY A 226 23.35 -3.27 -5.02
C GLY A 226 24.86 -3.48 -4.97
N TYR A 227 25.57 -2.42 -4.63
CA TYR A 227 27.03 -2.44 -4.47
C TYR A 227 27.45 -1.54 -3.32
N ASP A 228 28.18 -2.11 -2.36
CA ASP A 228 28.77 -1.39 -1.24
C ASP A 228 30.08 -0.73 -1.68
N LEU A 229 30.10 0.61 -1.72
CA LEU A 229 31.26 1.43 -2.03
C LEU A 229 32.02 1.75 -0.72
N GLY A 230 32.86 0.82 -0.29
CA GLY A 230 33.55 0.89 1.01
C GLY A 230 32.57 0.64 2.17
N GLU A 231 32.88 1.23 3.33
CA GLU A 231 32.16 0.95 4.59
C GLU A 231 30.91 1.82 4.79
N HIS A 232 30.80 2.92 4.06
CA HIS A 232 29.79 3.95 4.35
C HIS A 232 28.79 4.22 3.24
N TRP A 233 29.04 3.76 2.03
CA TRP A 233 28.22 4.08 0.89
C TRP A 233 27.66 2.83 0.21
N ASN A 234 26.41 2.90 -0.21
CA ASN A 234 25.77 1.88 -1.02
C ASN A 234 25.11 2.52 -2.23
N VAL A 235 25.26 1.91 -3.39
CA VAL A 235 24.53 2.29 -4.61
C VAL A 235 23.67 1.11 -5.01
N SER A 236 22.38 1.34 -5.27
CA SER A 236 21.49 0.28 -5.71
C SER A 236 20.52 0.77 -6.78
N LEU A 237 20.19 -0.13 -7.70
CA LEU A 237 19.19 0.05 -8.73
C LEU A 237 18.08 -0.97 -8.53
N LEU A 238 16.85 -0.50 -8.43
CA LEU A 238 15.62 -1.29 -8.46
C LEU A 238 14.93 -1.07 -9.80
N TYR A 239 14.44 -2.13 -10.41
CA TYR A 239 13.53 -2.10 -11.54
C TYR A 239 12.37 -3.06 -11.31
N ASN A 240 11.16 -2.60 -11.55
CA ASN A 240 9.94 -3.41 -11.48
C ASN A 240 9.09 -3.20 -12.73
N ARG A 241 8.66 -4.29 -13.34
CA ARG A 241 7.71 -4.29 -14.45
C ARG A 241 6.48 -5.11 -14.09
N THR A 242 5.30 -4.60 -14.41
CA THR A 242 4.04 -5.33 -14.39
C THR A 242 3.42 -5.32 -15.79
N ASP A 243 2.75 -6.42 -16.14
CA ASP A 243 2.01 -6.58 -17.40
C ASP A 243 0.77 -7.42 -17.09
N ASN A 244 -0.35 -6.76 -16.88
CA ASN A 244 -1.54 -7.32 -16.27
C ASN A 244 -2.76 -7.03 -17.12
N TRP A 245 -3.71 -7.94 -17.14
CA TRP A 245 -5.04 -7.66 -17.65
C TRP A 245 -6.11 -8.23 -16.72
N ALA A 246 -7.29 -7.62 -16.72
CA ALA A 246 -8.43 -8.12 -15.96
C ALA A 246 -9.75 -7.59 -16.49
N GLN A 247 -10.73 -8.47 -16.52
CA GLN A 247 -12.09 -8.14 -16.89
C GLN A 247 -12.84 -7.49 -15.72
N ASP A 248 -13.77 -6.60 -16.04
CA ASP A 248 -14.71 -6.03 -15.09
C ASP A 248 -16.10 -6.65 -15.30
N PRO A 249 -16.57 -7.47 -14.36
CA PRO A 249 -17.84 -8.17 -14.51
C PRO A 249 -19.05 -7.23 -14.51
N GLY A 250 -18.86 -5.98 -14.10
CA GLY A 250 -19.94 -5.02 -13.94
C GLY A 250 -20.84 -5.29 -12.73
N ASP A 251 -21.80 -4.40 -12.54
CA ASP A 251 -22.82 -4.52 -11.50
C ASP A 251 -23.83 -5.61 -11.89
N ASN A 252 -23.96 -6.66 -11.07
CA ASN A 252 -24.85 -7.80 -11.33
C ASN A 252 -26.35 -7.41 -11.36
N ARG A 253 -26.71 -6.29 -10.77
CA ARG A 253 -28.08 -5.76 -10.76
C ARG A 253 -28.48 -5.22 -12.13
N THR A 254 -27.52 -4.81 -12.96
CA THR A 254 -27.77 -4.29 -14.31
C THR A 254 -27.51 -5.31 -15.40
N GLY A 255 -26.68 -6.32 -15.15
CA GLY A 255 -26.24 -7.29 -16.14
C GLY A 255 -25.32 -6.72 -17.23
N ILE A 256 -24.84 -5.48 -17.04
CA ILE A 256 -23.96 -4.78 -17.99
C ILE A 256 -22.50 -5.08 -17.65
N ARG A 257 -21.76 -5.67 -18.59
CA ARG A 257 -20.31 -5.86 -18.49
C ARG A 257 -19.58 -4.54 -18.72
N GLN A 258 -18.42 -4.38 -18.09
CA GLN A 258 -17.67 -3.11 -18.11
C GLN A 258 -16.31 -3.21 -18.82
N GLY A 259 -16.10 -4.22 -19.64
CA GLY A 259 -14.90 -4.36 -20.44
C GLY A 259 -13.72 -4.96 -19.70
N GLN A 260 -12.53 -4.56 -20.11
CA GLN A 260 -11.26 -5.10 -19.62
C GLN A 260 -10.27 -3.96 -19.34
N PHE A 261 -9.47 -4.13 -18.32
CA PHE A 261 -8.31 -3.29 -18.02
C PHE A 261 -7.04 -4.01 -18.46
N ASP A 262 -6.23 -3.35 -19.28
CA ASP A 262 -4.89 -3.77 -19.64
C ASP A 262 -3.90 -2.78 -19.03
N THR A 263 -3.04 -3.25 -18.12
CA THR A 263 -2.12 -2.42 -17.35
C THR A 263 -0.68 -2.84 -17.61
N THR A 264 0.15 -1.89 -18.05
CA THR A 264 1.59 -2.10 -18.19
C THR A 264 2.32 -0.99 -17.47
N THR A 265 3.28 -1.34 -16.60
CA THR A 265 4.11 -0.34 -15.91
C THR A 265 5.58 -0.73 -15.88
N ASP A 266 6.42 0.29 -15.94
CA ASP A 266 7.87 0.21 -15.77
C ASP A 266 8.26 1.20 -14.67
N PHE A 267 8.90 0.72 -13.61
CA PHE A 267 9.31 1.52 -12.46
C PHE A 267 10.78 1.31 -12.16
N GLY A 268 11.52 2.39 -12.05
CA GLY A 268 12.95 2.37 -11.77
C GLY A 268 13.33 3.32 -10.64
N VAL A 269 14.23 2.88 -9.75
CA VAL A 269 14.79 3.71 -8.68
C VAL A 269 16.29 3.47 -8.56
N LEU A 270 17.08 4.52 -8.78
CA LEU A 270 18.49 4.54 -8.43
C LEU A 270 18.63 5.18 -7.05
N THR A 271 19.25 4.47 -6.11
CA THR A 271 19.48 4.95 -4.76
C THR A 271 20.98 5.02 -4.50
N VAL A 272 21.45 6.15 -3.99
CA VAL A 272 22.76 6.32 -3.36
C VAL A 272 22.49 6.60 -1.89
N ALA A 273 22.95 5.71 -1.02
CA ALA A 273 22.75 5.81 0.42
C ALA A 273 24.09 5.89 1.14
N ASN A 274 24.11 6.61 2.25
CA ASN A 274 25.25 6.67 3.15
C ASN A 274 24.85 6.20 4.55
N GLN A 275 25.86 5.70 5.29
CA GLN A 275 25.74 5.36 6.71
C GLN A 275 27.05 5.61 7.41
N PHE A 276 27.07 6.63 8.25
CA PHE A 276 28.16 6.98 9.14
C PHE A 276 27.70 6.80 10.59
N GLU A 277 28.63 6.88 11.55
CA GLU A 277 28.29 6.73 12.97
C GLU A 277 27.20 7.71 13.44
N ARG A 278 27.22 8.95 12.93
CA ARG A 278 26.31 10.03 13.35
C ARG A 278 25.48 10.62 12.22
N ALA A 279 25.53 10.03 11.04
CA ALA A 279 24.76 10.49 9.89
C ALA A 279 24.33 9.32 9.01
N ASP A 280 23.11 9.34 8.55
CA ASP A 280 22.61 8.42 7.54
C ASP A 280 21.62 9.12 6.61
N GLY A 281 21.68 8.75 5.35
CA GLY A 281 20.81 9.37 4.37
C GLY A 281 20.82 8.68 3.03
N TRP A 282 20.14 9.30 2.10
CA TRP A 282 20.06 8.78 0.74
C TRP A 282 19.61 9.86 -0.24
N VAL A 283 19.99 9.66 -1.50
CA VAL A 283 19.43 10.32 -2.66
C VAL A 283 18.84 9.25 -3.57
N LYS A 284 17.59 9.43 -3.98
CA LYS A 284 16.87 8.56 -4.92
C LYS A 284 16.50 9.35 -6.16
N VAL A 285 16.79 8.79 -7.32
CA VAL A 285 16.27 9.24 -8.60
C VAL A 285 15.30 8.17 -9.07
N TYR A 286 14.07 8.55 -9.39
CA TYR A 286 13.04 7.59 -9.76
C TYR A 286 12.34 7.95 -11.05
N TRP A 287 11.76 6.94 -11.66
CA TRP A 287 10.92 7.02 -12.84
C TRP A 287 9.84 5.93 -12.78
N ASP A 288 8.60 6.32 -13.01
CA ASP A 288 7.41 5.48 -13.02
C ASP A 288 6.59 5.78 -14.27
N HIS A 289 6.69 4.91 -15.25
CA HIS A 289 5.99 4.98 -16.53
C HIS A 289 4.88 3.95 -16.56
N GLY A 290 3.72 4.32 -17.10
CA GLY A 290 2.66 3.37 -17.21
C GLY A 290 1.60 3.69 -18.25
N ALA A 291 0.91 2.63 -18.60
CA ALA A 291 -0.25 2.60 -19.44
C ALA A 291 -1.35 1.81 -18.75
N ILE A 292 -2.57 2.32 -18.78
CA ILE A 292 -3.77 1.57 -18.48
C ILE A 292 -4.79 1.83 -19.57
N ASP A 293 -5.22 0.77 -20.23
CA ASP A 293 -6.22 0.79 -21.28
C ASP A 293 -7.47 0.07 -20.73
N TRP A 294 -8.53 0.82 -20.52
CA TRP A 294 -9.83 0.26 -20.19
C TRP A 294 -10.62 0.20 -21.48
N VAL A 295 -10.72 -0.99 -22.05
CA VAL A 295 -11.28 -1.26 -23.37
C VAL A 295 -12.62 -1.98 -23.28
N ASP A 296 -13.39 -1.95 -24.38
CA ASP A 296 -14.71 -2.61 -24.48
C ASP A 296 -15.69 -2.20 -23.37
N GLN A 297 -15.62 -0.94 -22.92
CA GLN A 297 -16.56 -0.39 -21.95
C GLN A 297 -17.95 -0.28 -22.55
N PHE A 298 -18.96 -0.47 -21.74
CA PHE A 298 -20.34 -0.26 -22.19
C PHE A 298 -20.57 1.20 -22.58
N ASN A 299 -20.94 1.42 -23.83
CA ASN A 299 -21.28 2.71 -24.42
C ASN A 299 -22.77 2.97 -24.28
N THR A 300 -23.16 3.93 -23.46
CA THR A 300 -24.57 4.28 -23.26
C THR A 300 -25.22 4.93 -24.47
N GLY A 301 -24.42 5.42 -25.43
CA GLY A 301 -24.91 6.10 -26.64
C GLY A 301 -25.53 5.16 -27.64
N ASP A 302 -25.02 3.96 -27.80
CA ASP A 302 -25.48 2.96 -28.76
C ASP A 302 -25.82 1.59 -28.13
N GLY A 303 -25.47 1.39 -26.85
CA GLY A 303 -25.76 0.14 -26.12
C GLY A 303 -24.76 -0.99 -26.43
N LEU A 304 -23.61 -0.69 -27.02
CA LEU A 304 -22.56 -1.65 -27.36
C LEU A 304 -21.40 -1.57 -26.35
N ASN A 305 -20.52 -2.57 -26.36
CA ASN A 305 -19.28 -2.56 -25.61
C ASN A 305 -18.12 -2.18 -26.57
N ASP A 306 -17.99 -0.91 -26.85
CA ASP A 306 -17.05 -0.38 -27.84
C ASP A 306 -16.38 0.96 -27.44
N ALA A 307 -16.59 1.39 -26.18
CA ALA A 307 -15.95 2.58 -25.67
C ALA A 307 -14.64 2.24 -24.96
N ASP A 308 -13.62 3.08 -25.15
CA ASP A 308 -12.30 2.90 -24.54
C ASP A 308 -11.84 4.15 -23.80
N THR A 309 -11.06 3.93 -22.75
CA THR A 309 -10.32 4.98 -22.03
C THR A 309 -8.85 4.58 -21.98
N LEU A 310 -8.01 5.30 -22.72
CA LEU A 310 -6.58 5.05 -22.79
C LEU A 310 -5.83 6.08 -21.96
N THR A 311 -5.09 5.62 -20.97
CA THR A 311 -4.34 6.48 -20.05
C THR A 311 -2.86 6.17 -20.12
N ARG A 312 -2.03 7.21 -20.10
CA ARG A 312 -0.56 7.12 -20.10
C ARG A 312 -0.01 8.12 -19.11
N TRP A 313 0.97 7.70 -18.30
CA TRP A 313 1.62 8.58 -17.33
C TRP A 313 3.14 8.40 -17.31
N ASP A 314 3.81 9.43 -16.83
CA ASP A 314 5.22 9.46 -16.52
C ASP A 314 5.41 10.30 -15.24
N ASN A 315 5.69 9.64 -14.13
CA ASN A 315 6.07 10.30 -12.88
C ASN A 315 7.57 10.12 -12.68
N TYR A 316 8.29 11.18 -12.45
CA TYR A 316 9.72 11.10 -12.23
C TYR A 316 10.19 12.19 -11.28
N GLY A 317 11.32 11.97 -10.65
CA GLY A 317 11.81 12.96 -9.71
C GLY A 317 13.06 12.56 -8.97
N VAL A 318 13.40 13.40 -8.01
CA VAL A 318 14.53 13.22 -7.09
C VAL A 318 14.02 13.41 -5.67
N LYS A 319 14.36 12.48 -4.80
CA LYS A 319 14.13 12.60 -3.36
C LYS A 319 15.47 12.48 -2.64
N ALA A 320 15.72 13.35 -1.68
CA ALA A 320 16.94 13.35 -0.88
C ALA A 320 16.59 13.53 0.59
N ARG A 321 17.27 12.79 1.45
CA ARG A 321 17.13 12.89 2.90
C ARG A 321 18.46 12.61 3.57
N GLU A 322 18.79 13.43 4.56
CA GLU A 322 19.91 13.21 5.47
C GLU A 322 19.43 13.35 6.91
N THR A 323 19.80 12.40 7.75
CA THR A 323 19.58 12.41 9.19
C THR A 323 20.93 12.52 9.89
N PHE A 324 21.06 13.51 10.73
CA PHE A 324 22.30 13.81 11.46
C PHE A 324 22.05 13.75 12.96
N ARG A 325 22.93 13.08 13.72
CA ARG A 325 22.88 12.91 15.19
C ARG A 325 24.07 13.59 15.84
N PRO A 326 24.05 14.94 15.96
CA PRO A 326 25.23 15.73 16.37
C PRO A 326 25.60 15.54 17.83
N TRP A 327 24.66 15.14 18.69
CA TRP A 327 24.87 14.86 20.11
C TRP A 327 23.94 13.72 20.55
N ASP A 328 24.17 13.20 21.77
CA ASP A 328 23.41 12.06 22.30
C ASP A 328 21.94 12.41 22.51
N GLY A 329 21.05 11.55 21.99
CA GLY A 329 19.61 11.74 22.00
C GLY A 329 19.09 12.75 20.98
N GLY A 330 19.96 13.53 20.33
CA GLY A 330 19.58 14.53 19.32
C GLY A 330 19.52 13.96 17.92
N GLU A 331 18.50 14.34 17.15
CA GLU A 331 18.34 13.97 15.73
C GLU A 331 17.84 15.17 14.93
N LEU A 332 18.54 15.49 13.87
CA LEU A 332 18.18 16.48 12.87
C LEU A 332 18.01 15.77 11.53
N MET A 333 16.88 15.93 10.90
CA MET A 333 16.62 15.41 9.55
C MET A 333 16.32 16.57 8.62
N ALA A 334 16.89 16.55 7.43
CA ALA A 334 16.54 17.47 6.36
C ALA A 334 16.42 16.71 5.04
N GLY A 335 15.56 17.19 4.16
CA GLY A 335 15.39 16.59 2.84
C GLY A 335 14.72 17.52 1.85
N LEU A 336 14.70 17.03 0.62
CA LEU A 336 14.11 17.72 -0.52
C LEU A 336 13.52 16.68 -1.46
N ASP A 337 12.25 16.85 -1.81
CA ASP A 337 11.60 16.13 -2.88
C ASP A 337 11.35 17.08 -4.05
N VAL A 338 11.61 16.61 -5.27
CA VAL A 338 11.27 17.28 -6.53
C VAL A 338 10.55 16.26 -7.39
N ASP A 339 9.25 16.40 -7.49
CA ASP A 339 8.38 15.46 -8.18
C ASP A 339 7.78 16.12 -9.43
N TYR A 340 7.87 15.42 -10.57
CA TYR A 340 7.19 15.74 -11.81
C TYR A 340 6.11 14.68 -12.03
N ILE A 341 4.86 15.12 -12.05
CA ILE A 341 3.67 14.29 -12.21
C ILE A 341 3.09 14.59 -13.57
N SER A 342 3.13 13.62 -14.50
CA SER A 342 2.77 13.86 -15.89
C SER A 342 1.86 12.79 -16.45
N GLY A 343 0.86 13.17 -17.26
CA GLY A 343 -0.02 12.19 -17.86
C GLY A 343 -0.94 12.77 -18.94
N LYS A 344 -1.58 11.86 -19.67
CA LYS A 344 -2.59 12.15 -20.69
C LYS A 344 -3.63 11.06 -20.74
N ALA A 345 -4.83 11.38 -21.23
CA ALA A 345 -5.89 10.42 -21.48
C ALA A 345 -6.53 10.62 -22.86
N THR A 346 -7.09 9.55 -23.41
CA THR A 346 -7.89 9.58 -24.63
C THR A 346 -9.17 8.78 -24.37
N PHE A 347 -10.31 9.37 -24.67
CA PHE A 347 -11.62 8.72 -24.62
C PHE A 347 -12.09 8.46 -26.04
N ILE A 348 -12.46 7.23 -26.30
CA ILE A 348 -13.03 6.77 -27.57
C ILE A 348 -14.45 6.32 -27.26
N THR A 349 -15.45 6.99 -27.85
CA THR A 349 -16.86 6.69 -27.64
C THR A 349 -17.57 6.75 -28.99
N PRO A 350 -17.64 5.63 -29.73
CA PRO A 350 -18.32 5.57 -31.02
C PRO A 350 -19.80 6.00 -30.91
N PRO A 351 -20.39 6.58 -31.98
CA PRO A 351 -19.77 6.90 -33.27
C PRO A 351 -18.99 8.23 -33.29
N GLY A 352 -18.70 8.82 -32.14
CA GLY A 352 -17.98 10.08 -32.00
C GLY A 352 -16.51 9.99 -32.36
N ALA A 353 -15.88 11.14 -32.62
CA ALA A 353 -14.42 11.21 -32.75
C ALA A 353 -13.76 11.03 -31.36
N PRO A 354 -12.54 10.44 -31.30
CA PRO A 354 -11.80 10.35 -30.05
C PRO A 354 -11.59 11.73 -29.40
N LEU A 355 -11.84 11.83 -28.11
CA LEU A 355 -11.55 13.00 -27.30
C LEU A 355 -10.20 12.80 -26.64
N GLN A 356 -9.19 13.51 -27.12
CA GLN A 356 -7.84 13.41 -26.59
C GLN A 356 -7.53 14.60 -25.69
N PHE A 357 -6.99 14.30 -24.52
CA PHE A 357 -6.42 15.28 -23.61
C PHE A 357 -4.90 15.33 -23.82
N ASP A 358 -4.38 16.54 -23.99
CA ASP A 358 -2.95 16.75 -24.10
C ASP A 358 -2.25 16.36 -22.79
N ARG A 359 -0.95 16.08 -22.90
CA ARG A 359 -0.14 15.77 -21.73
C ARG A 359 -0.01 17.01 -20.84
N GLU A 360 -0.40 16.86 -19.60
CA GLU A 360 -0.18 17.86 -18.55
C GLU A 360 0.92 17.39 -17.61
N THR A 361 1.60 18.33 -16.97
CA THR A 361 2.69 18.04 -16.04
C THR A 361 2.66 19.03 -14.90
N PHE A 362 2.56 18.53 -13.67
CA PHE A 362 2.73 19.29 -12.44
C PHE A 362 4.12 19.08 -11.88
N ARG A 363 4.68 20.14 -11.31
CA ARG A 363 5.93 20.08 -10.57
C ARG A 363 5.70 20.50 -9.12
N ILE A 364 6.15 19.67 -8.19
CA ILE A 364 6.12 19.97 -6.76
C ILE A 364 7.55 19.95 -6.24
N ILE A 365 7.99 21.03 -5.61
CA ILE A 365 9.27 21.13 -4.89
C ILE A 365 8.94 21.17 -3.40
N ALA A 366 9.42 20.21 -2.63
CA ALA A 366 9.01 20.06 -1.24
C ALA A 366 10.20 19.84 -0.29
N PRO A 367 10.87 20.92 0.16
CA PRO A 367 11.87 20.86 1.21
C PRO A 367 11.22 20.55 2.56
N TYR A 368 11.93 19.81 3.42
CA TYR A 368 11.47 19.48 4.75
C TYR A 368 12.61 19.37 5.76
N ALA A 369 12.26 19.59 7.03
CA ALA A 369 13.18 19.41 8.15
C ALA A 369 12.43 18.89 9.37
N LEU A 370 13.17 18.19 10.24
CA LEU A 370 12.71 17.64 11.50
C LEU A 370 13.81 17.77 12.54
N VAL A 371 13.41 18.02 13.78
CA VAL A 371 14.27 17.94 14.96
C VAL A 371 13.61 17.09 16.03
N SER A 372 14.36 16.23 16.68
CA SER A 372 13.92 15.53 17.89
C SER A 372 15.05 15.45 18.91
N GLN A 373 14.67 15.37 20.20
CA GLN A 373 15.61 15.23 21.30
C GLN A 373 15.05 14.26 22.33
N GLN A 374 15.78 13.23 22.65
CA GLN A 374 15.49 12.37 23.80
C GLN A 374 16.19 12.94 25.04
N PHE A 375 15.45 13.01 26.13
CA PHE A 375 15.94 13.35 27.47
C PHE A 375 15.70 12.16 28.38
N ASP A 376 16.78 11.55 28.84
CA ASP A 376 16.71 10.48 29.84
C ASP A 376 16.54 11.11 31.22
N LEU A 377 15.42 10.81 31.88
CA LEU A 377 15.04 11.39 33.18
C LEU A 377 15.44 10.50 34.35
N ALA A 378 15.35 9.19 34.15
CA ALA A 378 15.74 8.15 35.11
C ALA A 378 15.97 6.82 34.34
N ASP A 379 16.43 5.78 35.04
CA ASP A 379 16.57 4.45 34.44
C ASP A 379 15.21 3.93 33.92
N GLY A 380 15.17 3.66 32.60
CA GLY A 380 13.93 3.25 31.91
C GLY A 380 12.86 4.34 31.73
N VAL A 381 13.16 5.61 32.09
CA VAL A 381 12.23 6.74 31.94
C VAL A 381 12.85 7.83 31.07
N TRP A 382 12.24 8.08 29.92
CA TRP A 382 12.69 9.11 28.98
C TRP A 382 11.51 9.80 28.29
N ILE A 383 11.76 11.02 27.81
CA ILE A 383 10.83 11.83 27.01
C ILE A 383 11.50 12.26 25.73
N LYS A 384 10.79 12.18 24.60
CA LYS A 384 11.28 12.58 23.28
C LYS A 384 10.29 13.51 22.59
N PRO A 385 10.41 14.83 22.76
CA PRO A 385 9.73 15.80 21.89
C PRO A 385 10.35 15.82 20.50
N SER A 386 9.51 16.11 19.50
CA SER A 386 9.91 16.23 18.10
C SER A 386 9.04 17.26 17.38
N ALA A 387 9.60 17.92 16.38
CA ALA A 387 8.88 18.84 15.50
C ALA A 387 9.50 18.83 14.11
N GLY A 388 8.67 19.06 13.11
CA GLY A 388 9.09 19.13 11.72
C GLY A 388 8.11 19.93 10.87
N VAL A 389 8.54 20.27 9.69
CA VAL A 389 7.72 20.97 8.69
C VAL A 389 8.17 20.57 7.30
N ARG A 390 7.22 20.47 6.38
CA ARG A 390 7.45 20.38 4.94
C ARG A 390 6.77 21.56 4.27
N GLY A 391 7.50 22.29 3.42
CA GLY A 391 6.94 23.24 2.49
C GLY A 391 6.59 22.55 1.18
N PHE A 392 5.55 23.05 0.50
CA PHE A 392 5.13 22.56 -0.81
C PHE A 392 5.05 23.76 -1.75
N PHE A 393 5.89 23.76 -2.78
CA PHE A 393 5.92 24.76 -3.84
C PHE A 393 5.40 24.12 -5.12
N HIS A 394 4.15 24.41 -5.44
CA HIS A 394 3.45 23.83 -6.60
C HIS A 394 3.45 24.84 -7.76
N ASP A 395 3.68 24.38 -8.99
CA ASP A 395 3.72 25.27 -10.15
C ASP A 395 2.34 25.71 -10.68
N THR A 396 1.26 25.14 -10.17
CA THR A 396 -0.12 25.42 -10.61
C THR A 396 -1.02 25.91 -9.47
N PHE A 397 -0.89 25.35 -8.27
CA PHE A 397 -1.72 25.70 -7.10
C PHE A 397 -0.93 26.50 -6.09
N ASP A 398 -1.63 27.07 -5.10
CA ASP A 398 -1.01 27.84 -4.03
C ASP A 398 0.00 27.00 -3.23
N ASP A 399 1.04 27.67 -2.75
CA ASP A 399 2.05 27.06 -1.88
C ASP A 399 1.44 26.72 -0.52
N GLU A 400 1.82 25.57 0.03
CA GLU A 400 1.30 25.06 1.29
C GLU A 400 2.42 24.64 2.26
N ALA A 401 2.06 24.45 3.53
CA ALA A 401 2.97 23.96 4.55
C ALA A 401 2.31 22.89 5.43
N GLY A 402 2.99 21.77 5.62
CA GLY A 402 2.60 20.66 6.48
C GLY A 402 3.45 20.59 7.75
N PRO A 403 3.09 21.29 8.84
CA PRO A 403 3.74 21.13 10.13
C PRO A 403 3.37 19.78 10.77
N GLN A 404 4.31 19.23 11.56
CA GLN A 404 4.11 18.01 12.32
C GLN A 404 4.88 18.10 13.63
N ALA A 405 4.29 17.63 14.73
CA ALA A 405 4.91 17.61 16.04
C ALA A 405 4.54 16.32 16.78
N GLY A 406 5.44 15.86 17.62
CA GLY A 406 5.26 14.64 18.39
C GLY A 406 5.89 14.72 19.77
N LEU A 407 5.34 13.92 20.68
CA LEU A 407 5.88 13.71 22.02
C LEU A 407 5.76 12.24 22.38
N VAL A 408 6.85 11.58 22.71
CA VAL A 408 6.85 10.22 23.24
C VAL A 408 7.38 10.27 24.68
N LEU A 409 6.64 9.65 25.59
CA LEU A 409 7.05 9.42 26.98
C LEU A 409 7.13 7.92 27.21
N ASN A 410 8.26 7.44 27.64
CA ASN A 410 8.48 6.05 28.03
C ASN A 410 8.70 5.95 29.53
N VAL A 411 7.96 5.08 30.18
CA VAL A 411 8.10 4.76 31.61
C VAL A 411 8.16 3.24 31.73
N HIS A 412 9.36 2.69 31.77
CA HIS A 412 9.64 1.25 31.76
C HIS A 412 8.95 0.52 30.60
N ASP A 413 7.92 -0.29 30.89
CA ASP A 413 7.17 -1.08 29.92
C ASP A 413 5.95 -0.32 29.34
N THR A 414 5.76 0.94 29.73
CA THR A 414 4.67 1.80 29.25
C THR A 414 5.19 2.88 28.34
N GLN A 415 4.62 3.01 27.16
CA GLN A 415 4.91 4.10 26.23
C GLN A 415 3.64 4.90 25.94
N LEU A 416 3.71 6.21 26.12
CA LEU A 416 2.68 7.17 25.75
C LEU A 416 3.16 7.96 24.54
N HIS A 417 2.27 8.26 23.62
CA HIS A 417 2.57 9.17 22.51
C HIS A 417 1.45 10.17 22.27
N PHE A 418 1.84 11.33 21.77
CA PHE A 418 0.95 12.41 21.31
C PHE A 418 1.49 12.92 19.99
N GLY A 419 0.65 13.05 18.99
CA GLY A 419 0.99 13.50 17.66
C GLY A 419 0.03 14.57 17.15
N TYR A 420 0.57 15.52 16.39
CA TYR A 420 -0.15 16.46 15.55
C TYR A 420 0.52 16.52 14.18
N ALA A 421 -0.28 16.53 13.12
CA ALA A 421 0.22 16.73 11.75
C ALA A 421 -0.84 17.40 10.88
N ARG A 422 -0.41 18.28 9.96
CA ARG A 422 -1.26 18.80 8.88
C ARG A 422 -0.86 18.17 7.55
N GLY A 423 -1.69 17.27 7.05
CA GLY A 423 -1.57 16.69 5.72
C GLY A 423 -2.04 17.68 4.64
N ILE A 424 -1.41 17.60 3.48
CA ILE A 424 -1.75 18.40 2.28
C ILE A 424 -2.04 17.44 1.13
N ASN A 425 -3.09 17.70 0.37
CA ASN A 425 -3.46 16.94 -0.81
C ASN A 425 -3.89 17.87 -1.93
N TYR A 426 -3.06 17.99 -2.95
CA TYR A 426 -3.32 18.82 -4.12
C TYR A 426 -4.30 18.15 -5.09
N PRO A 427 -5.11 18.94 -5.84
CA PRO A 427 -5.91 18.43 -6.95
C PRO A 427 -5.02 17.72 -7.97
N GLY A 428 -5.53 16.64 -8.57
CA GLY A 428 -4.80 15.91 -9.60
C GLY A 428 -4.90 16.53 -11.00
N ILE A 429 -4.07 16.06 -11.92
CA ILE A 429 -4.07 16.47 -13.34
C ILE A 429 -5.45 16.37 -13.97
N PHE A 430 -6.23 15.38 -13.58
CA PHE A 430 -7.60 15.16 -14.06
C PHE A 430 -8.50 16.40 -13.99
N VAL A 431 -8.40 17.15 -12.90
CA VAL A 431 -9.20 18.37 -12.70
C VAL A 431 -8.85 19.42 -13.75
N GLU A 432 -7.56 19.64 -13.99
CA GLU A 432 -7.09 20.62 -14.98
C GLU A 432 -7.45 20.19 -16.41
N THR A 433 -7.16 18.93 -16.74
CA THR A 433 -7.34 18.37 -18.08
C THR A 433 -8.80 18.43 -18.53
N LEU A 434 -9.73 17.96 -17.70
CA LEU A 434 -11.14 17.98 -18.05
C LEU A 434 -11.71 19.39 -18.11
N SER A 435 -11.25 20.30 -17.27
CA SER A 435 -11.72 21.68 -17.32
C SER A 435 -11.32 22.40 -18.60
N LYS A 436 -10.11 22.17 -19.10
CA LYS A 436 -9.64 22.77 -20.36
C LYS A 436 -10.46 22.32 -21.58
N VAL A 437 -10.90 21.08 -21.59
CA VAL A 437 -11.64 20.51 -22.73
C VAL A 437 -13.12 20.82 -22.68
N PHE A 438 -13.75 20.64 -21.52
CA PHE A 438 -15.20 20.82 -21.40
C PHE A 438 -15.63 22.26 -21.11
N MET A 439 -14.72 23.09 -20.63
CA MET A 439 -14.97 24.49 -20.30
C MET A 439 -13.83 25.41 -20.80
N PRO A 440 -13.62 25.52 -22.11
CA PRO A 440 -12.57 26.36 -22.66
C PRO A 440 -12.70 27.80 -22.14
N GLY A 441 -11.62 28.31 -21.54
CA GLY A 441 -11.56 29.66 -20.97
C GLY A 441 -12.06 29.79 -19.53
N ASN A 442 -12.43 28.68 -18.89
CA ASN A 442 -12.70 28.65 -17.44
C ASN A 442 -11.52 27.95 -16.74
N ASN A 443 -10.75 28.71 -15.99
CA ASN A 443 -9.63 28.18 -15.20
C ASN A 443 -10.18 27.68 -13.87
N LEU A 444 -10.72 26.44 -13.84
CA LEU A 444 -11.16 25.80 -12.60
C LEU A 444 -10.01 25.64 -11.59
N GLN A 445 -8.80 25.40 -12.07
CA GLN A 445 -7.62 25.31 -11.24
C GLN A 445 -7.41 26.57 -10.38
N ASP A 446 -7.69 27.77 -10.92
CA ASP A 446 -7.54 29.03 -10.19
C ASP A 446 -8.56 29.18 -9.03
N GLN A 447 -9.52 28.26 -8.92
CA GLN A 447 -10.59 28.27 -7.91
C GLN A 447 -10.43 27.14 -6.88
N LEU A 448 -9.58 26.13 -7.16
CA LEU A 448 -9.38 25.01 -6.27
C LEU A 448 -8.18 25.23 -5.35
N GLN A 449 -8.41 24.90 -4.08
CA GLN A 449 -7.39 24.89 -3.04
C GLN A 449 -7.00 23.45 -2.72
N ALA A 450 -5.79 23.25 -2.21
CA ALA A 450 -5.41 21.96 -1.68
C ALA A 450 -6.34 21.54 -0.54
N GLU A 451 -6.67 20.25 -0.48
CA GLU A 451 -7.31 19.67 0.71
C GLU A 451 -6.31 19.64 1.85
N THR A 452 -6.76 19.95 3.06
CA THR A 452 -5.93 19.87 4.25
C THR A 452 -6.58 18.99 5.31
N LEU A 453 -5.77 18.28 6.09
CA LEU A 453 -6.21 17.44 7.19
C LEU A 453 -5.38 17.73 8.44
N ASP A 454 -6.01 18.31 9.46
CA ASP A 454 -5.41 18.43 10.79
C ASP A 454 -5.68 17.16 11.58
N HIS A 455 -4.63 16.37 11.78
CA HIS A 455 -4.64 15.10 12.49
C HIS A 455 -4.08 15.25 13.90
N PHE A 456 -4.79 14.74 14.88
CA PHE A 456 -4.36 14.63 16.28
C PHE A 456 -4.49 13.18 16.73
N GLU A 457 -3.46 12.66 17.39
CA GLU A 457 -3.54 11.34 18.01
C GLU A 457 -2.88 11.31 19.40
N ALA A 458 -3.41 10.45 20.26
CA ALA A 458 -2.82 10.12 21.54
C ALA A 458 -2.99 8.64 21.82
N GLY A 459 -1.92 7.97 22.24
CA GLY A 459 -1.99 6.54 22.50
C GLY A 459 -1.12 6.09 23.65
N ILE A 460 -1.43 4.89 24.08
CA ILE A 460 -0.70 4.15 25.12
C ILE A 460 -0.39 2.74 24.62
N ARG A 461 0.84 2.32 24.83
CA ARG A 461 1.29 0.94 24.70
C ARG A 461 1.78 0.46 26.04
N GLN A 462 1.31 -0.72 26.47
CA GLN A 462 1.75 -1.39 27.67
C GLN A 462 2.23 -2.79 27.34
N ASP A 463 3.51 -3.06 27.61
CA ASP A 463 4.10 -4.38 27.53
C ASP A 463 4.05 -5.07 28.89
N PHE A 464 3.60 -6.32 28.94
CA PHE A 464 3.63 -7.19 30.10
C PHE A 464 4.64 -8.31 29.85
N GLY A 465 5.90 -7.98 30.06
CA GLY A 465 7.03 -8.80 29.67
C GLY A 465 7.05 -9.02 28.14
N LYS A 466 7.48 -10.21 27.72
CA LYS A 466 7.53 -10.57 26.28
C LYS A 466 6.26 -11.26 25.77
N LYS A 467 5.23 -11.41 26.61
CA LYS A 467 4.08 -12.26 26.30
C LYS A 467 2.83 -11.50 25.90
N LEU A 468 2.59 -10.34 26.49
CA LEU A 468 1.35 -9.60 26.26
C LEU A 468 1.66 -8.14 25.99
N ARG A 469 1.09 -7.60 24.93
CA ARG A 469 1.09 -6.18 24.58
C ARG A 469 -0.33 -5.69 24.41
N LEU A 470 -0.63 -4.56 24.99
CA LEU A 470 -1.88 -3.84 24.85
C LEU A 470 -1.58 -2.46 24.26
N GLU A 471 -2.37 -2.07 23.28
CA GLU A 471 -2.25 -0.76 22.62
C GLU A 471 -3.64 -0.15 22.48
N VAL A 472 -3.75 1.14 22.80
CA VAL A 472 -4.95 1.93 22.58
C VAL A 472 -4.53 3.29 22.04
N THR A 473 -5.15 3.72 20.94
CA THR A 473 -4.91 5.02 20.31
C THR A 473 -6.23 5.69 19.99
N GLY A 474 -6.43 6.89 20.50
CA GLY A 474 -7.51 7.79 20.10
C GLY A 474 -7.02 8.78 19.08
N PHE A 475 -7.86 9.13 18.10
CA PHE A 475 -7.53 10.08 17.04
C PHE A 475 -8.69 11.00 16.69
N VAL A 476 -8.36 12.18 16.15
CA VAL A 476 -9.29 13.15 15.59
C VAL A 476 -8.68 13.72 14.32
N ASP A 477 -9.43 13.67 13.24
CA ASP A 477 -9.09 14.20 11.93
C ASP A 477 -10.10 15.29 11.54
N ASN A 478 -9.60 16.47 11.20
CA ASN A 478 -10.41 17.60 10.73
C ASN A 478 -9.96 17.99 9.32
N GLY A 479 -10.75 17.58 8.33
CA GLY A 479 -10.50 17.89 6.93
C GLY A 479 -11.17 19.20 6.49
N GLN A 480 -10.48 19.94 5.64
CA GLN A 480 -10.97 21.18 5.05
C GLN A 480 -10.76 21.19 3.54
N HIS A 481 -11.55 21.95 2.84
CA HIS A 481 -11.47 22.15 1.38
C HIS A 481 -11.60 20.85 0.57
N ARG A 482 -12.40 19.89 1.06
CA ARG A 482 -12.57 18.61 0.34
C ARG A 482 -13.02 18.86 -1.09
N ILE A 483 -12.32 18.26 -2.04
CA ILE A 483 -12.62 18.38 -3.45
C ILE A 483 -13.66 17.31 -3.83
N VAL A 484 -14.80 17.75 -4.32
CA VAL A 484 -15.85 16.85 -4.77
C VAL A 484 -16.23 17.15 -6.22
N THR A 485 -16.71 16.12 -6.90
CA THR A 485 -17.30 16.24 -8.23
C THR A 485 -18.72 16.80 -8.07
N VAL A 486 -19.03 17.91 -8.75
CA VAL A 486 -20.39 18.44 -8.85
C VAL A 486 -21.05 17.84 -10.07
N PRO A 487 -22.11 17.04 -9.86
CA PRO A 487 -22.80 16.41 -10.98
C PRO A 487 -23.55 17.42 -11.85
N PRO A 488 -23.76 17.10 -13.16
CA PRO A 488 -24.62 17.91 -14.02
C PRO A 488 -26.07 18.02 -13.49
N PRO A 489 -26.85 19.04 -13.82
CA PRO A 489 -26.51 20.21 -14.60
C PRO A 489 -25.82 21.30 -13.77
N PRO A 490 -24.88 22.11 -14.36
CA PRO A 490 -24.55 22.09 -15.78
C PRO A 490 -23.63 20.94 -16.18
N PHE A 491 -23.74 20.47 -17.43
CA PHE A 491 -22.77 19.56 -18.01
C PHE A 491 -21.64 20.36 -18.66
N PRO A 492 -20.39 19.99 -18.52
CA PRO A 492 -19.82 18.79 -17.90
C PRO A 492 -19.79 18.86 -16.36
N PRO A 493 -19.48 17.73 -15.67
CA PRO A 493 -19.27 17.75 -14.24
C PRO A 493 -18.10 18.68 -13.90
N THR A 494 -18.25 19.43 -12.82
CA THR A 494 -17.22 20.33 -12.31
C THR A 494 -16.69 19.85 -10.96
N TRP A 495 -15.59 20.44 -10.50
CA TRP A 495 -15.04 20.20 -9.17
C TRP A 495 -15.09 21.49 -8.37
N GLN A 496 -15.32 21.34 -7.09
CA GLN A 496 -15.25 22.46 -6.15
C GLN A 496 -14.80 21.95 -4.78
N ASN A 497 -14.16 22.85 -4.04
CA ASN A 497 -13.93 22.61 -2.62
C ASN A 497 -15.27 22.74 -1.91
N VAL A 498 -15.72 21.69 -1.27
CA VAL A 498 -16.88 21.72 -0.37
C VAL A 498 -16.38 21.69 1.06
N GLY A 499 -17.17 22.20 1.95
CA GLY A 499 -17.03 22.29 3.40
C GLY A 499 -16.02 21.39 4.11
N ASN A 500 -16.18 21.34 5.40
CA ASN A 500 -15.31 20.57 6.28
C ASN A 500 -15.89 19.16 6.47
N PHE A 501 -15.01 18.21 6.76
CA PHE A 501 -15.39 16.90 7.28
C PHE A 501 -14.56 16.59 8.51
N ALA A 502 -15.04 15.69 9.35
CA ALA A 502 -14.28 15.24 10.51
C ALA A 502 -14.45 13.74 10.69
N THR A 503 -13.39 13.07 11.15
CA THR A 503 -13.47 11.72 11.70
C THR A 503 -12.81 11.70 13.07
N HIS A 504 -13.34 10.88 13.97
CA HIS A 504 -12.69 10.62 15.25
C HIS A 504 -12.96 9.19 15.68
N GLY A 505 -12.05 8.63 16.43
CA GLY A 505 -12.19 7.24 16.80
C GLY A 505 -11.18 6.76 17.84
N VAL A 506 -11.32 5.50 18.16
CA VAL A 506 -10.42 4.78 19.06
C VAL A 506 -10.08 3.43 18.43
N GLU A 507 -8.80 3.14 18.37
CA GLU A 507 -8.25 1.83 17.99
C GLU A 507 -7.69 1.14 19.22
N GLY A 508 -7.97 -0.15 19.34
CA GLY A 508 -7.38 -1.02 20.36
C GLY A 508 -6.77 -2.25 19.70
N ALA A 509 -5.61 -2.67 20.17
CA ALA A 509 -4.97 -3.91 19.74
C ALA A 509 -4.39 -4.68 20.95
N ILE A 510 -4.47 -5.99 20.86
CA ILE A 510 -3.89 -6.91 21.81
C ILE A 510 -3.09 -7.99 21.08
N THR A 511 -1.85 -8.18 21.48
CA THR A 511 -1.00 -9.27 21.02
C THR A 511 -0.61 -10.11 22.21
N TYR A 512 -0.88 -11.43 22.15
CA TYR A 512 -0.64 -12.33 23.26
C TYR A 512 0.07 -13.61 22.82
N ARG A 513 1.15 -13.94 23.51
CA ARG A 513 1.96 -15.15 23.30
C ARG A 513 1.99 -15.97 24.57
N PRO A 514 0.99 -16.82 24.81
CA PRO A 514 0.96 -17.68 26.01
C PRO A 514 2.15 -18.64 26.07
N ILE A 515 2.52 -19.18 24.91
CA ILE A 515 3.69 -20.05 24.69
C ILE A 515 4.41 -19.64 23.38
N ASN A 516 5.64 -20.08 23.19
CA ASN A 516 6.45 -19.71 22.01
C ASN A 516 5.81 -20.12 20.68
N ASP A 517 5.04 -21.20 20.68
CA ASP A 517 4.43 -21.76 19.47
C ASP A 517 3.01 -21.23 19.18
N LEU A 518 2.49 -20.31 20.00
CA LEU A 518 1.14 -19.76 19.83
C LEU A 518 1.17 -18.24 19.99
N ALA A 519 0.81 -17.54 18.91
CA ALA A 519 0.58 -16.12 18.90
C ALA A 519 -0.90 -15.83 18.62
N LEU A 520 -1.48 -14.93 19.41
CA LEU A 520 -2.86 -14.47 19.30
C LEU A 520 -2.87 -12.97 19.08
N PHE A 521 -3.77 -12.51 18.25
CA PHE A 521 -3.99 -11.10 17.97
C PHE A 521 -5.49 -10.80 18.00
N ALA A 522 -5.85 -9.61 18.48
CA ALA A 522 -7.16 -9.02 18.28
C ALA A 522 -7.03 -7.51 18.16
N GLY A 523 -7.78 -6.93 17.25
CA GLY A 523 -7.87 -5.50 17.02
C GLY A 523 -9.30 -5.04 16.86
N VAL A 524 -9.60 -3.84 17.31
CA VAL A 524 -10.92 -3.22 17.18
C VAL A 524 -10.75 -1.74 16.88
N THR A 525 -11.59 -1.22 16.01
CA THR A 525 -11.67 0.21 15.72
C THR A 525 -13.12 0.65 15.86
N TRP A 526 -13.33 1.70 16.63
CA TRP A 526 -14.56 2.48 16.62
C TRP A 526 -14.28 3.82 15.95
N LEU A 527 -15.13 4.19 14.98
CA LEU A 527 -14.97 5.40 14.20
C LEU A 527 -16.31 6.09 14.03
N GLN A 528 -16.31 7.40 14.13
CA GLN A 528 -17.45 8.26 13.81
C GLN A 528 -17.01 9.36 12.84
N ALA A 529 -17.85 9.61 11.85
CA ALA A 529 -17.64 10.64 10.84
C ALA A 529 -18.70 11.74 10.91
N ASP A 530 -18.34 12.95 10.48
CA ASP A 530 -19.22 14.08 10.24
C ASP A 530 -18.85 14.71 8.86
N PRO A 531 -19.73 14.62 7.86
CA PRO A 531 -21.08 14.04 7.88
C PRO A 531 -21.07 12.52 8.15
N GLY A 532 -22.14 12.01 8.75
CA GLY A 532 -22.25 10.60 9.17
C GLY A 532 -22.32 9.58 8.04
N ASP A 533 -22.52 10.03 6.80
CA ASP A 533 -22.52 9.24 5.56
C ASP A 533 -21.21 9.36 4.76
N LEU A 534 -20.15 9.80 5.42
CA LEU A 534 -18.82 9.84 4.81
C LEU A 534 -18.44 8.43 4.32
N PRO A 535 -18.07 8.24 3.04
CA PRO A 535 -17.79 6.93 2.50
C PRO A 535 -16.61 6.22 3.19
N TYR A 536 -16.69 4.89 3.28
CA TYR A 536 -15.65 4.00 3.82
C TYR A 536 -15.29 4.26 5.30
N THR A 537 -16.28 4.71 6.07
CA THR A 537 -16.18 4.95 7.52
C THR A 537 -17.14 4.07 8.31
N PRO A 538 -16.96 2.73 8.28
CA PRO A 538 -17.81 1.86 9.10
C PRO A 538 -17.64 2.21 10.58
N LYS A 539 -18.73 2.18 11.33
CA LYS A 539 -18.71 2.56 12.74
C LYS A 539 -17.86 1.62 13.60
N TRP A 540 -17.85 0.33 13.24
CA TRP A 540 -17.06 -0.69 13.91
C TRP A 540 -16.33 -1.56 12.90
N THR A 541 -15.08 -1.82 13.18
CA THR A 541 -14.33 -2.92 12.56
C THR A 541 -13.61 -3.70 13.65
N ALA A 542 -13.53 -5.00 13.50
CA ALA A 542 -12.76 -5.84 14.39
C ALA A 542 -12.08 -6.95 13.60
N SER A 543 -10.88 -7.32 14.03
CA SER A 543 -10.15 -8.45 13.48
C SER A 543 -9.51 -9.25 14.60
N ALA A 544 -9.37 -10.55 14.41
CA ALA A 544 -8.67 -11.41 15.34
C ALA A 544 -7.98 -12.53 14.58
N GLY A 545 -6.89 -13.05 15.13
CA GLY A 545 -6.18 -14.13 14.49
C GLY A 545 -5.32 -14.92 15.49
N ALA A 546 -4.93 -16.11 15.05
CA ALA A 546 -4.07 -17.02 15.78
C ALA A 546 -3.09 -17.69 14.80
N THR A 547 -1.82 -17.71 15.18
CA THR A 547 -0.78 -18.55 14.54
C THR A 547 -0.36 -19.59 15.54
N TRP A 548 -0.55 -20.86 15.22
CA TRP A 548 -0.18 -21.99 16.07
C TRP A 548 0.74 -22.97 15.36
N ARG A 549 1.96 -23.11 15.86
CA ARG A 549 2.94 -24.11 15.44
C ARG A 549 2.80 -25.36 16.32
N PHE A 550 2.57 -26.51 15.74
CA PHE A 550 2.38 -27.75 16.49
C PHE A 550 3.05 -28.94 15.79
N LEU A 551 3.29 -29.98 16.54
CA LEU A 551 4.01 -31.18 16.07
C LEU A 551 5.34 -30.85 15.37
N LYS A 552 5.95 -29.69 15.68
CA LYS A 552 7.24 -29.17 15.13
C LYS A 552 7.26 -28.84 13.64
N ARG A 553 6.22 -29.21 12.88
CA ARG A 553 6.20 -29.09 11.42
C ARG A 553 4.90 -28.51 10.85
N PHE A 554 3.90 -28.35 11.67
CA PHE A 554 2.62 -27.81 11.24
C PHE A 554 2.46 -26.39 11.74
N THR A 555 1.99 -25.51 10.87
CA THR A 555 1.58 -24.15 11.22
C THR A 555 0.12 -23.96 10.80
N LEU A 556 -0.73 -23.66 11.75
CA LEU A 556 -2.12 -23.29 11.53
C LEU A 556 -2.27 -21.79 11.76
N ASN A 557 -2.75 -21.09 10.76
CA ASN A 557 -3.21 -19.72 10.84
C ASN A 557 -4.72 -19.68 10.71
N VAL A 558 -5.36 -18.92 11.58
CA VAL A 558 -6.79 -18.62 11.51
C VAL A 558 -6.94 -17.12 11.69
N ASP A 559 -7.68 -16.47 10.84
CA ASP A 559 -8.03 -15.07 10.99
C ASP A 559 -9.51 -14.82 10.70
N GLY A 560 -10.08 -13.87 11.43
CA GLY A 560 -11.44 -13.41 11.22
C GLY A 560 -11.51 -11.88 11.22
N ALA A 561 -12.43 -11.35 10.42
CA ALA A 561 -12.69 -9.91 10.35
C ALA A 561 -14.19 -9.65 10.33
N VAL A 562 -14.60 -8.62 11.09
CA VAL A 562 -15.96 -8.06 11.11
C VAL A 562 -15.87 -6.63 10.64
N VAL A 563 -16.71 -6.26 9.68
CA VAL A 563 -16.89 -4.88 9.24
C VAL A 563 -18.36 -4.54 9.34
N ASP A 564 -18.68 -3.43 9.98
CA ASP A 564 -20.04 -2.92 10.12
C ASP A 564 -20.56 -2.38 8.79
N GLU A 565 -21.85 -2.13 8.71
CA GLU A 565 -22.49 -1.44 7.60
C GLU A 565 -21.78 -0.11 7.31
N GLN A 566 -21.56 0.19 6.04
CA GLN A 566 -20.89 1.41 5.63
C GLN A 566 -21.45 2.00 4.35
N THR A 567 -21.36 3.31 4.23
CA THR A 567 -21.57 4.02 2.98
C THR A 567 -20.34 3.85 2.10
N VAL A 568 -20.53 3.63 0.80
CA VAL A 568 -19.47 3.56 -0.20
C VAL A 568 -19.80 4.42 -1.40
N LEU A 569 -18.78 4.84 -2.13
CA LEU A 569 -18.98 5.49 -3.42
C LEU A 569 -19.43 4.42 -4.43
N SER A 570 -20.64 4.57 -4.91
CA SER A 570 -21.17 3.75 -6.00
C SER A 570 -21.18 4.59 -7.26
N ARG A 571 -20.50 4.10 -8.28
CA ARG A 571 -20.63 4.60 -9.62
C ARG A 571 -21.50 3.59 -10.36
N ALA A 572 -22.72 3.95 -10.69
CA ALA A 572 -23.29 3.41 -11.91
C ALA A 572 -22.34 3.87 -13.02
N ARG A 573 -21.49 2.99 -13.53
CA ARG A 573 -20.38 3.36 -14.44
C ARG A 573 -20.84 4.03 -15.74
N ASN A 574 -22.13 3.97 -16.02
CA ASN A 574 -22.81 4.67 -17.10
C ASN A 574 -23.37 6.02 -16.68
N SER A 575 -23.10 6.47 -15.46
CA SER A 575 -23.55 7.74 -14.94
C SER A 575 -22.34 8.60 -14.61
N THR A 576 -22.37 9.86 -15.04
CA THR A 576 -21.45 10.89 -14.57
C THR A 576 -21.70 11.27 -13.11
N VAL A 577 -22.75 10.70 -12.51
CA VAL A 577 -23.16 10.94 -11.12
C VAL A 577 -22.51 9.90 -10.22
N VAL A 578 -21.64 10.35 -9.33
CA VAL A 578 -21.18 9.55 -8.19
C VAL A 578 -22.32 9.57 -7.17
N SER A 579 -22.88 8.41 -6.87
CA SER A 579 -23.84 8.23 -5.78
C SER A 579 -23.19 7.52 -4.61
N THR A 580 -23.73 7.71 -3.42
CA THR A 580 -23.40 6.91 -2.27
C THR A 580 -24.44 5.82 -2.09
N GLU A 581 -23.98 4.60 -1.83
CA GLU A 581 -24.84 3.45 -1.50
C GLU A 581 -24.31 2.78 -0.22
N THR A 582 -25.16 1.99 0.41
CA THR A 582 -24.80 1.27 1.63
C THR A 582 -24.44 -0.17 1.31
N VAL A 583 -23.33 -0.64 1.86
CA VAL A 583 -22.93 -2.05 1.90
C VAL A 583 -23.21 -2.60 3.29
N GLY A 584 -23.87 -3.76 3.37
CA GLY A 584 -24.22 -4.39 4.63
C GLY A 584 -22.98 -4.90 5.41
N SER A 585 -23.15 -5.08 6.72
CA SER A 585 -22.12 -5.67 7.58
C SER A 585 -21.82 -7.12 7.19
N TYR A 586 -20.56 -7.54 7.38
CA TYR A 586 -20.13 -8.90 7.10
C TYR A 586 -19.11 -9.42 8.12
N PHE A 587 -19.04 -10.76 8.21
CA PHE A 587 -18.01 -11.49 8.94
C PHE A 587 -17.32 -12.48 8.02
N LEU A 588 -16.00 -12.46 8.01
CA LEU A 588 -15.16 -13.38 7.24
C LEU A 588 -14.30 -14.18 8.19
N LEU A 589 -14.20 -15.49 7.94
CA LEU A 589 -13.28 -16.39 8.63
C LEU A 589 -12.40 -17.08 7.58
N ASN A 590 -11.08 -17.02 7.78
CA ASN A 590 -10.10 -17.61 6.90
C ASN A 590 -9.18 -18.53 7.70
N ALA A 591 -8.60 -19.53 7.04
CA ALA A 591 -7.60 -20.39 7.67
C ALA A 591 -6.56 -20.87 6.65
N ARG A 592 -5.33 -21.09 7.12
CA ARG A 592 -4.25 -21.69 6.36
C ARG A 592 -3.55 -22.73 7.23
N LEU A 593 -3.39 -23.95 6.70
CA LEU A 593 -2.61 -25.02 7.32
C LEU A 593 -1.40 -25.31 6.45
N ALA A 594 -0.22 -25.28 7.03
CA ALA A 594 1.03 -25.59 6.37
C ALA A 594 1.74 -26.77 7.06
N TYR A 595 2.45 -27.56 6.25
CA TYR A 595 3.32 -28.65 6.71
C TYR A 595 4.72 -28.45 6.14
N GLU A 596 5.71 -28.31 7.01
CA GLU A 596 7.12 -28.14 6.65
C GLU A 596 7.86 -29.48 6.61
N PHE A 597 8.70 -29.69 5.60
CA PHE A 597 9.54 -30.87 5.45
C PHE A 597 10.94 -30.50 4.96
N PRO A 598 11.99 -31.22 5.39
CA PRO A 598 13.34 -30.96 4.91
C PRO A 598 13.48 -31.43 3.46
N LEU A 599 14.21 -30.68 2.66
CA LEU A 599 14.59 -31.12 1.32
C LEU A 599 15.81 -32.07 1.41
N PRO A 600 15.86 -33.11 0.57
CA PRO A 600 16.97 -34.08 0.58
C PRO A 600 18.29 -33.54 0.03
N TRP A 601 18.26 -32.32 -0.51
CA TRP A 601 19.42 -31.63 -1.09
C TRP A 601 19.53 -30.20 -0.57
N GLY A 602 20.75 -29.66 -0.49
CA GLY A 602 21.04 -28.23 -0.27
C GLY A 602 20.69 -27.66 1.09
N GLY A 603 20.28 -28.49 2.08
CA GLY A 603 19.92 -27.98 3.41
C GLY A 603 18.65 -27.13 3.45
N GLY A 604 17.86 -27.13 2.38
CA GLY A 604 16.62 -26.38 2.25
C GLY A 604 15.42 -27.06 2.91
N HIS A 605 14.29 -26.38 2.86
CA HIS A 605 13.00 -26.89 3.34
C HIS A 605 11.90 -26.69 2.29
N GLY A 606 10.92 -27.58 2.33
CA GLY A 606 9.69 -27.47 1.57
C GLY A 606 8.50 -27.23 2.50
N GLU A 607 7.47 -26.63 1.97
CA GLU A 607 6.20 -26.42 2.63
C GLU A 607 5.08 -26.86 1.70
N LEU A 608 4.16 -27.70 2.21
CA LEU A 608 2.86 -27.95 1.58
C LEU A 608 1.82 -27.14 2.36
N PHE A 609 0.92 -26.45 1.68
CA PHE A 609 -0.14 -25.71 2.35
C PHE A 609 -1.49 -25.88 1.68
N VAL A 610 -2.53 -25.69 2.49
CA VAL A 610 -3.90 -25.48 2.06
C VAL A 610 -4.44 -24.25 2.76
N ALA A 611 -5.20 -23.43 2.04
CA ALA A 611 -5.82 -22.23 2.56
C ALA A 611 -7.29 -22.18 2.14
N GLY A 612 -8.14 -21.71 3.04
CA GLY A 612 -9.55 -21.46 2.75
C GLY A 612 -9.92 -20.03 3.15
N GLU A 613 -10.65 -19.37 2.29
CA GLU A 613 -11.20 -18.04 2.53
C GLU A 613 -12.72 -18.10 2.65
N ASN A 614 -13.27 -17.18 3.43
CA ASN A 614 -14.71 -17.09 3.70
C ASN A 614 -15.31 -18.42 4.13
N LEU A 615 -14.69 -19.09 5.11
CA LEU A 615 -15.12 -20.41 5.61
C LEU A 615 -16.52 -20.41 6.23
N THR A 616 -17.08 -19.25 6.50
CA THR A 616 -18.46 -19.07 6.99
C THR A 616 -19.48 -18.95 5.87
N ASP A 617 -19.04 -18.97 4.61
CA ASP A 617 -19.89 -18.76 3.43
C ASP A 617 -20.75 -17.49 3.50
N SER A 618 -20.15 -16.42 4.04
CA SER A 618 -20.83 -15.14 4.17
C SER A 618 -21.08 -14.54 2.79
N HIS A 619 -22.30 -14.06 2.56
CA HIS A 619 -22.62 -13.29 1.37
C HIS A 619 -22.26 -11.84 1.64
N TYR A 620 -21.29 -11.30 0.92
CA TYR A 620 -20.80 -9.93 1.12
C TYR A 620 -20.33 -9.31 -0.18
N GLU A 621 -20.22 -8.00 -0.16
CA GLU A 621 -19.65 -7.20 -1.23
C GLU A 621 -18.93 -6.00 -0.64
N TYR A 622 -17.89 -5.52 -1.31
CA TYR A 622 -17.23 -4.27 -0.96
C TYR A 622 -17.83 -3.08 -1.72
N LYS A 623 -18.49 -3.37 -2.83
CA LYS A 623 -19.12 -2.42 -3.72
C LYS A 623 -20.49 -2.98 -4.14
N PRO A 624 -21.57 -2.21 -4.09
CA PRO A 624 -22.90 -2.65 -4.45
C PRO A 624 -22.95 -3.26 -5.84
N GLY A 625 -23.54 -4.46 -5.94
CA GLY A 625 -23.63 -5.22 -7.17
C GLY A 625 -22.35 -5.95 -7.59
N TYR A 626 -21.33 -5.98 -6.74
CA TYR A 626 -20.09 -6.74 -6.95
C TYR A 626 -19.92 -7.79 -5.83
N PRO A 627 -20.77 -8.82 -5.80
CA PRO A 627 -20.68 -9.86 -4.78
C PRO A 627 -19.32 -10.55 -4.82
N MET A 628 -18.75 -10.79 -3.65
CA MET A 628 -17.50 -11.51 -3.49
C MET A 628 -17.76 -13.02 -3.41
N PRO A 629 -16.72 -13.85 -3.63
CA PRO A 629 -16.88 -15.31 -3.57
C PRO A 629 -17.41 -15.79 -2.22
N GLY A 630 -18.22 -16.83 -2.24
CA GLY A 630 -18.52 -17.66 -1.07
C GLY A 630 -17.29 -18.41 -0.60
N ILE A 631 -17.47 -19.53 0.11
CA ILE A 631 -16.37 -20.37 0.54
C ILE A 631 -15.51 -20.81 -0.65
N ASN A 632 -14.21 -20.55 -0.55
CA ASN A 632 -13.26 -20.92 -1.58
C ASN A 632 -11.92 -21.33 -0.96
N GLY A 633 -11.01 -21.89 -1.76
CA GLY A 633 -9.73 -22.32 -1.24
C GLY A 633 -8.70 -22.60 -2.32
N MET A 634 -7.47 -22.74 -1.86
CA MET A 634 -6.32 -23.10 -2.68
C MET A 634 -5.36 -24.01 -1.91
N GLY A 635 -4.46 -24.66 -2.64
CA GLY A 635 -3.36 -25.40 -2.08
C GLY A 635 -2.11 -25.26 -2.93
N GLY A 636 -0.96 -25.47 -2.33
CA GLY A 636 0.29 -25.28 -3.05
C GLY A 636 1.49 -25.88 -2.34
N VAL A 637 2.63 -25.73 -3.02
CA VAL A 637 3.94 -26.12 -2.54
C VAL A 637 4.88 -24.92 -2.64
N ARG A 638 5.73 -24.77 -1.63
CA ARG A 638 6.83 -23.82 -1.59
C ARG A 638 8.12 -24.54 -1.29
N LEU A 639 9.19 -24.22 -2.01
CA LEU A 639 10.51 -24.79 -1.84
C LEU A 639 11.51 -23.66 -1.58
N SER A 640 12.31 -23.76 -0.52
CA SER A 640 13.25 -22.73 -0.10
C SER A 640 14.62 -23.35 0.15
N PHE A 641 15.70 -22.83 -0.46
CA PHE A 641 17.06 -23.36 -0.36
C PHE A 641 18.13 -22.32 -0.65
#